data_e4c28b4008b06b1c13c56afd163a6ec6
#
_entry.id   e4c28b4008b06b1c13c56afd163a6ec6
#
_cell.length_a   1.000
_cell.length_b   1.000
_cell.length_c   1.000
_cell.angle_alpha   90.00
_cell.angle_beta   90.00
_cell.angle_gamma   90.00
#
_symmetry.space_group_name_H-M   'P 1'
#
loop_
_entity.id
_entity.type
_entity.pdbx_description
1 polymer ?
#
loop_
_entity_poly.entity_id
_entity_poly.type
_entity_poly.pdbx_seq_one_letter_code
_entity_poly.pdbx_strand_id
1 'polypeptide(L)'
;METTLLIQHRNLIEGSCITPDVAAAREYRSITTKADARRLGFGDAQCNVPALLIPVWGVTGEIATYQLRPDSPRVKDGKPLKYETPAGSRMALDVPRGIHAMLGDPAIPLVITEGARKADSAVSQDLCCIALLGVWNWRGRNEHDGKVALPDWEHIALNGRIVRIAFDSDVMENAAVYAALVRLCAFLRQRGAHVEMIYLPPGPGGAKVGLDDFFAAGQTKDDLWQYATAQIRDPPRDAAMSTGPYIVRDNRIIHLRRVGNEATEPVTLTNFAATIIEEVISDDGASERGEVVIAGTLADGSPLPPVRVPLTQFAAMNWPTASWGMRAIVSAGMGAKDRTREAIQLLSPDVARRREYAHSGWRQIDDAWMYLHAGGAIGADGLAYDVIVRLGGPLARLTLPHSPTDDDLRQAVRASLAVLDVAPDQITVPLLGAVYRAPLNAVRAADMAVHLAGPTGVMKSELAALAMQHYGAGFDRTHLPAQWASTANALERLAFEAKDALIVIDDFAPHGSQQDINRLHATADRVIRGAGNGAGRGRMYADGRLRPDFPPRCVIVSTGEDVPHGQSLRARLAIVEVSPGDVDRRVLTPLQRDAAAGVYASAMAGYVRWLADRIETLRETAGEDLARLRERAWRLNSTHARTPDVVAHLAYAWQQWLTFAADTGALSEDERAALWRRVWDALGMLAGEQAGHQRAEEPTRRFLDLLVSAIASGEAHVARTDGREPAHPESWGWRLQEPYGGDAARVPVAKGNRIGWLDGDTLYLLPEAAYVAANRLATATGAPLGIAPKTLGKRLHERGLLAAVEPGGYTVPRVVDGRRQRVLAINTRHLIPPTAGTSGSDGEEANGSKEDALPGDRTRTGIVADDPVSVPDGDPVARHNPVPVLASERRESTGVPDVPEPQPLPFCDYQRAAVTLHNWLTDGTFDHLPDPVPLPDDLARYGERARLATLCRTYLSAIEQSLSARDGVVRIVGLLWPLVRGTAA
;
A
#
# COMPACT_ATOMS: atom_id res chain seq x y z
N MET A 1 -23.68 56.04 2.58
CA MET A 1 -23.20 56.82 1.41
C MET A 1 -23.75 56.12 0.16
N GLU A 2 -24.76 56.71 -0.47
CA GLU A 2 -25.23 56.27 -1.77
C GLU A 2 -24.08 56.43 -2.78
N THR A 3 -23.50 55.34 -3.19
CA THR A 3 -22.44 55.30 -4.22
C THR A 3 -23.08 55.61 -5.58
N THR A 4 -23.09 56.88 -5.95
CA THR A 4 -23.66 57.31 -7.23
C THR A 4 -22.79 56.82 -8.38
N LEU A 5 -23.31 55.85 -9.15
CA LEU A 5 -22.68 55.42 -10.40
C LEU A 5 -22.74 56.57 -11.41
N LEU A 6 -21.64 56.80 -12.15
CA LEU A 6 -21.64 57.70 -13.30
C LEU A 6 -22.62 57.16 -14.35
N ILE A 7 -23.23 58.06 -15.12
CA ILE A 7 -24.26 57.70 -16.11
C ILE A 7 -23.75 56.68 -17.12
N GLN A 8 -22.51 56.80 -17.61
CA GLN A 8 -21.91 55.85 -18.55
C GLN A 8 -21.71 54.45 -17.93
N HIS A 9 -21.40 54.36 -16.63
CA HIS A 9 -21.25 53.08 -15.94
C HIS A 9 -22.61 52.43 -15.66
N ARG A 10 -23.63 53.22 -15.33
CA ARG A 10 -25.01 52.74 -15.19
C ARG A 10 -25.50 52.16 -16.51
N ASN A 11 -25.38 52.96 -17.62
CA ASN A 11 -25.77 52.52 -18.97
C ASN A 11 -25.03 51.22 -19.38
N LEU A 12 -23.77 51.07 -18.97
CA LEU A 12 -22.98 49.86 -19.24
C LEU A 12 -23.54 48.65 -18.52
N ILE A 13 -23.98 48.79 -17.25
CA ILE A 13 -24.56 47.72 -16.45
C ILE A 13 -25.95 47.36 -16.99
N GLU A 14 -26.79 48.35 -17.23
CA GLU A 14 -28.14 48.17 -17.81
C GLU A 14 -28.07 47.56 -19.22
N GLY A 15 -27.13 48.03 -20.06
CA GLY A 15 -26.88 47.48 -21.40
C GLY A 15 -26.33 46.06 -21.42
N SER A 16 -25.91 45.51 -20.27
CA SER A 16 -25.53 44.09 -20.07
C SER A 16 -26.68 43.25 -19.52
N CYS A 17 -27.92 43.71 -19.51
CA CYS A 17 -29.09 43.03 -18.95
C CYS A 17 -28.92 42.62 -17.46
N ILE A 18 -28.22 43.41 -16.66
CA ILE A 18 -28.03 43.19 -15.24
C ILE A 18 -29.17 43.91 -14.50
N THR A 19 -29.94 43.14 -13.71
CA THR A 19 -31.03 43.67 -12.90
C THR A 19 -30.51 44.58 -11.77
N PRO A 20 -31.32 45.57 -11.31
CA PRO A 20 -30.92 46.46 -10.22
C PRO A 20 -30.50 45.73 -8.95
N ASP A 21 -31.18 44.62 -8.59
CA ASP A 21 -30.89 43.83 -7.39
C ASP A 21 -29.53 43.14 -7.52
N VAL A 22 -29.21 42.53 -8.65
CA VAL A 22 -27.91 41.89 -8.91
C VAL A 22 -26.81 42.96 -8.97
N ALA A 23 -27.06 44.11 -9.58
CA ALA A 23 -26.11 45.21 -9.60
C ALA A 23 -25.81 45.76 -8.19
N ALA A 24 -26.84 45.90 -7.36
CA ALA A 24 -26.68 46.32 -5.96
C ALA A 24 -25.92 45.27 -5.13
N ALA A 25 -26.23 43.98 -5.31
CA ALA A 25 -25.53 42.87 -4.67
C ALA A 25 -24.06 42.77 -5.10
N ARG A 26 -23.70 43.09 -6.32
CA ARG A 26 -22.33 43.16 -6.82
C ARG A 26 -21.53 44.32 -6.23
N GLU A 27 -22.15 45.36 -5.76
CA GLU A 27 -21.54 46.60 -5.24
C GLU A 27 -20.67 47.33 -6.28
N TYR A 28 -21.13 47.43 -7.51
CA TYR A 28 -20.48 48.25 -8.56
C TYR A 28 -20.27 49.69 -8.08
N ARG A 29 -19.10 50.29 -8.38
CA ARG A 29 -18.76 51.67 -8.02
C ARG A 29 -18.05 52.38 -9.14
N SER A 30 -18.28 53.70 -9.25
CA SER A 30 -17.49 54.56 -10.10
C SER A 30 -16.28 55.09 -9.35
N ILE A 31 -15.08 54.84 -9.87
CA ILE A 31 -13.82 55.36 -9.32
C ILE A 31 -13.43 56.57 -10.20
N THR A 32 -13.39 57.73 -9.59
CA THR A 32 -13.10 58.99 -10.29
C THR A 32 -11.74 59.59 -9.95
N THR A 33 -11.09 59.11 -8.90
CA THR A 33 -9.77 59.57 -8.51
C THR A 33 -8.72 58.45 -8.49
N LYS A 34 -7.49 58.80 -8.88
CA LYS A 34 -6.34 57.85 -8.81
C LYS A 34 -6.03 57.43 -7.38
N ALA A 35 -6.32 58.27 -6.39
CA ALA A 35 -6.09 57.95 -4.99
C ALA A 35 -6.98 56.81 -4.50
N ASP A 36 -8.24 56.77 -4.93
CA ASP A 36 -9.17 55.68 -4.58
C ASP A 36 -8.76 54.35 -5.23
N ALA A 37 -8.31 54.42 -6.51
CA ALA A 37 -7.79 53.25 -7.18
C ALA A 37 -6.54 52.68 -6.46
N ARG A 38 -5.61 53.53 -6.04
CA ARG A 38 -4.42 53.10 -5.27
C ARG A 38 -4.77 52.44 -3.93
N ARG A 39 -5.77 52.99 -3.20
CA ARG A 39 -6.24 52.41 -1.93
C ARG A 39 -6.76 50.96 -2.10
N LEU A 40 -7.22 50.61 -3.29
CA LEU A 40 -7.71 49.27 -3.65
C LEU A 40 -6.59 48.36 -4.18
N GLY A 41 -5.31 48.82 -4.13
CA GLY A 41 -4.15 48.03 -4.53
C GLY A 41 -3.75 48.14 -5.99
N PHE A 42 -4.36 49.02 -6.80
CA PHE A 42 -3.97 49.20 -8.21
C PHE A 42 -2.68 50.02 -8.31
N GLY A 43 -1.75 49.52 -9.10
CA GLY A 43 -0.51 50.23 -9.40
C GLY A 43 -0.74 51.50 -10.23
N ASP A 44 0.22 52.43 -10.20
CA ASP A 44 0.09 53.73 -10.88
C ASP A 44 -0.27 53.66 -12.37
N ALA A 45 0.29 52.69 -13.09
CA ALA A 45 -0.01 52.46 -14.50
C ALA A 45 -1.44 51.91 -14.74
N GLN A 46 -2.07 51.37 -13.68
CA GLN A 46 -3.42 50.79 -13.73
C GLN A 46 -4.50 51.79 -13.31
N CYS A 47 -4.12 52.92 -12.71
CA CYS A 47 -5.04 53.95 -12.21
C CYS A 47 -5.54 54.87 -13.32
N ASN A 48 -6.14 54.30 -14.38
CA ASN A 48 -6.85 55.07 -15.39
C ASN A 48 -8.29 55.30 -14.94
N VAL A 49 -8.62 56.57 -14.65
CA VAL A 49 -9.92 56.98 -14.16
C VAL A 49 -10.52 58.08 -15.09
N PRO A 50 -11.84 58.23 -15.23
CA PRO A 50 -12.89 57.43 -14.54
C PRO A 50 -12.90 55.95 -14.94
N ALA A 51 -13.31 55.11 -14.01
CA ALA A 51 -13.38 53.67 -14.23
C ALA A 51 -14.52 53.04 -13.43
N LEU A 52 -15.11 51.96 -13.94
CA LEU A 52 -16.02 51.11 -13.19
C LEU A 52 -15.24 50.12 -12.35
N LEU A 53 -15.42 50.15 -11.05
CA LEU A 53 -14.92 49.14 -10.12
C LEU A 53 -15.90 47.99 -10.04
N ILE A 54 -15.38 46.76 -10.18
CA ILE A 54 -16.12 45.50 -10.09
C ILE A 54 -15.50 44.68 -8.99
N PRO A 55 -16.12 44.54 -7.81
CA PRO A 55 -15.70 43.60 -6.82
C PRO A 55 -15.82 42.16 -7.33
N VAL A 56 -14.80 41.36 -7.14
CA VAL A 56 -14.77 39.94 -7.47
C VAL A 56 -15.07 39.17 -6.19
N TRP A 57 -16.21 38.52 -6.12
CA TRP A 57 -16.65 37.76 -4.96
C TRP A 57 -16.15 36.32 -5.06
N GLY A 58 -15.42 35.87 -4.04
CA GLY A 58 -14.93 34.51 -3.96
C GLY A 58 -16.01 33.50 -3.54
N VAL A 59 -15.70 32.25 -3.59
CA VAL A 59 -16.57 31.11 -3.23
C VAL A 59 -17.03 31.15 -1.75
N THR A 60 -16.30 31.81 -0.87
CA THR A 60 -16.65 32.01 0.55
C THR A 60 -17.61 33.16 0.80
N GLY A 61 -17.98 33.93 -0.23
CA GLY A 61 -18.85 35.09 -0.11
C GLY A 61 -18.14 36.41 0.30
N GLU A 62 -16.82 36.41 0.32
CA GLU A 62 -15.99 37.59 0.57
C GLU A 62 -15.39 38.16 -0.71
N ILE A 63 -14.92 39.40 -0.69
CA ILE A 63 -14.27 40.00 -1.85
C ILE A 63 -12.86 39.44 -1.98
N ALA A 64 -12.61 38.63 -2.98
CA ALA A 64 -11.30 38.02 -3.25
C ALA A 64 -10.34 39.02 -3.90
N THR A 65 -10.82 39.86 -4.80
CA THR A 65 -10.06 40.92 -5.48
C THR A 65 -10.99 41.94 -6.12
N TYR A 66 -10.42 42.88 -6.87
CA TYR A 66 -11.18 43.87 -7.64
C TYR A 66 -10.77 43.86 -9.11
N GLN A 67 -11.70 44.13 -9.97
CA GLN A 67 -11.41 44.55 -11.36
C GLN A 67 -11.77 46.01 -11.60
N LEU A 68 -10.90 46.72 -12.29
CA LEU A 68 -11.14 48.09 -12.72
C LEU A 68 -11.33 48.07 -14.24
N ARG A 69 -12.45 48.63 -14.71
CA ARG A 69 -12.73 48.86 -16.13
C ARG A 69 -12.63 50.34 -16.43
N PRO A 70 -11.48 50.82 -16.93
CA PRO A 70 -11.33 52.25 -17.30
C PRO A 70 -12.20 52.62 -18.48
N ASP A 71 -12.70 53.83 -18.49
CA ASP A 71 -13.40 54.42 -19.67
C ASP A 71 -12.46 54.58 -20.87
N SER A 72 -11.18 54.83 -20.55
CA SER A 72 -10.09 54.90 -21.51
C SER A 72 -9.03 53.87 -21.18
N PRO A 73 -9.13 52.63 -21.66
CA PRO A 73 -8.21 51.58 -21.36
C PRO A 73 -6.82 51.83 -21.96
N ARG A 74 -5.76 51.51 -21.21
CA ARG A 74 -4.39 51.57 -21.74
C ARG A 74 -4.16 50.48 -22.78
N VAL A 75 -3.28 50.73 -23.72
CA VAL A 75 -2.89 49.77 -24.75
C VAL A 75 -1.63 49.01 -24.30
N LYS A 76 -1.66 47.70 -24.35
CA LYS A 76 -0.49 46.82 -24.13
C LYS A 76 -0.40 45.86 -25.33
N ASP A 77 0.78 45.76 -25.90
CA ASP A 77 1.04 44.89 -27.08
C ASP A 77 0.04 45.06 -28.22
N GLY A 78 -0.32 46.36 -28.50
CA GLY A 78 -1.26 46.73 -29.54
C GLY A 78 -2.74 46.49 -29.24
N LYS A 79 -3.11 45.98 -28.06
CA LYS A 79 -4.47 45.69 -27.65
C LYS A 79 -4.90 46.50 -26.42
N PRO A 80 -6.12 47.06 -26.41
CA PRO A 80 -6.65 47.74 -25.23
C PRO A 80 -6.92 46.78 -24.10
N LEU A 81 -6.37 47.07 -22.93
CA LEU A 81 -6.64 46.28 -21.68
C LEU A 81 -7.94 46.78 -21.07
N LYS A 82 -9.05 46.12 -21.43
CA LYS A 82 -10.39 46.49 -20.97
C LYS A 82 -10.59 46.35 -19.45
N TYR A 83 -9.88 45.42 -18.81
CA TYR A 83 -9.96 45.14 -17.37
C TYR A 83 -8.55 45.08 -16.76
N GLU A 84 -8.41 45.68 -15.60
CA GLU A 84 -7.20 45.69 -14.79
C GLU A 84 -7.51 45.01 -13.44
N THR A 85 -6.60 44.19 -12.99
CA THR A 85 -6.65 43.57 -11.64
C THR A 85 -5.40 44.02 -10.88
N PRO A 86 -5.45 44.33 -9.56
CA PRO A 86 -4.27 44.71 -8.79
C PRO A 86 -3.13 43.72 -8.96
N ALA A 87 -1.91 44.22 -9.14
CA ALA A 87 -0.72 43.36 -9.28
C ALA A 87 -0.51 42.51 -8.01
N GLY A 88 -0.26 41.20 -8.17
CA GLY A 88 -0.07 40.30 -7.04
C GLY A 88 -1.36 39.77 -6.39
N SER A 89 -2.55 40.14 -6.91
CA SER A 89 -3.80 39.57 -6.43
C SER A 89 -3.85 38.09 -6.66
N ARG A 90 -4.36 37.35 -5.66
CA ARG A 90 -4.68 35.93 -5.80
C ARG A 90 -5.74 35.74 -6.88
N MET A 91 -5.55 34.77 -7.75
CA MET A 91 -6.55 34.36 -8.72
C MET A 91 -7.71 33.68 -7.98
N ALA A 92 -8.95 34.00 -8.34
CA ALA A 92 -10.16 33.44 -7.75
C ALA A 92 -11.23 33.22 -8.83
N LEU A 93 -12.14 32.30 -8.56
CA LEU A 93 -13.42 32.23 -9.29
C LEU A 93 -14.32 33.39 -8.84
N ASP A 94 -14.98 34.04 -9.77
CA ASP A 94 -15.96 35.06 -9.43
C ASP A 94 -17.35 34.43 -9.25
N VAL A 95 -17.90 34.56 -8.05
CA VAL A 95 -19.20 34.03 -7.65
C VAL A 95 -20.13 35.17 -7.28
N PRO A 96 -21.11 35.53 -8.11
CA PRO A 96 -22.12 36.52 -7.75
C PRO A 96 -22.81 36.19 -6.42
N ARG A 97 -23.01 37.17 -5.54
CA ARG A 97 -23.50 36.97 -4.17
C ARG A 97 -24.81 36.17 -4.03
N GLY A 98 -25.69 36.26 -5.02
CA GLY A 98 -27.01 35.61 -5.01
C GLY A 98 -26.96 34.07 -5.18
N ILE A 99 -25.83 33.49 -5.57
CA ILE A 99 -25.78 32.09 -5.96
C ILE A 99 -24.93 31.20 -5.03
N HIS A 100 -24.32 31.75 -3.96
CA HIS A 100 -23.44 30.97 -3.07
C HIS A 100 -24.13 29.74 -2.50
N ALA A 101 -25.38 29.85 -2.05
CA ALA A 101 -26.15 28.72 -1.52
C ALA A 101 -26.39 27.60 -2.54
N MET A 102 -26.29 27.90 -3.84
CA MET A 102 -26.50 26.95 -4.92
C MET A 102 -25.23 26.18 -5.29
N LEU A 103 -24.06 26.60 -4.82
CA LEU A 103 -22.78 25.95 -5.21
C LEU A 103 -22.67 24.55 -4.67
N GLY A 104 -23.18 24.29 -3.48
CA GLY A 104 -23.14 22.99 -2.80
C GLY A 104 -24.21 21.99 -3.29
N ASP A 105 -25.18 22.41 -4.10
CA ASP A 105 -26.25 21.52 -4.58
C ASP A 105 -25.99 21.06 -6.03
N PRO A 106 -25.64 19.79 -6.25
CA PRO A 106 -25.37 19.25 -7.58
C PRO A 106 -26.64 19.11 -8.44
N ALA A 107 -27.83 19.20 -7.88
CA ALA A 107 -29.08 19.17 -8.64
C ALA A 107 -29.33 20.47 -9.42
N ILE A 108 -28.70 21.58 -9.02
CA ILE A 108 -28.81 22.87 -9.71
C ILE A 108 -27.73 22.98 -10.78
N PRO A 109 -28.09 23.10 -12.09
CA PRO A 109 -27.10 23.23 -13.14
C PRO A 109 -26.21 24.48 -12.93
N LEU A 110 -24.89 24.33 -13.13
CA LEU A 110 -23.94 25.43 -13.04
C LEU A 110 -23.57 25.93 -14.44
N VAL A 111 -23.60 27.25 -14.62
CA VAL A 111 -23.08 27.93 -15.84
C VAL A 111 -21.70 28.52 -15.52
N ILE A 112 -20.74 28.36 -16.41
CA ILE A 112 -19.41 28.96 -16.32
C ILE A 112 -19.21 29.88 -17.53
N THR A 113 -18.89 31.16 -17.30
CA THR A 113 -18.65 32.15 -18.35
C THR A 113 -17.35 32.90 -18.16
N GLU A 114 -16.98 33.77 -19.11
CA GLU A 114 -15.82 34.65 -19.04
C GLU A 114 -16.22 36.06 -18.62
N GLY A 115 -15.80 36.49 -17.42
CA GLY A 115 -15.95 37.85 -16.91
C GLY A 115 -17.21 38.12 -16.08
N ALA A 116 -17.01 38.88 -14.99
CA ALA A 116 -17.99 39.12 -13.93
C ALA A 116 -19.33 39.65 -14.41
N ARG A 117 -19.36 40.64 -15.36
CA ARG A 117 -20.62 41.19 -15.89
C ARG A 117 -21.48 40.14 -16.59
N LYS A 118 -20.86 39.19 -17.31
CA LYS A 118 -21.61 38.14 -18.00
C LYS A 118 -22.24 37.16 -17.00
N ALA A 119 -21.51 36.86 -15.88
CA ALA A 119 -22.11 36.10 -14.82
C ALA A 119 -23.25 36.81 -14.12
N ASP A 120 -23.12 38.13 -13.88
CA ASP A 120 -24.21 38.93 -13.30
C ASP A 120 -25.43 39.02 -14.25
N SER A 121 -25.18 39.14 -15.56
CA SER A 121 -26.24 39.06 -16.57
C SER A 121 -26.99 37.72 -16.53
N ALA A 122 -26.25 36.60 -16.44
CA ALA A 122 -26.84 35.27 -16.31
C ALA A 122 -27.60 35.08 -15.00
N VAL A 123 -27.07 35.60 -13.88
CA VAL A 123 -27.76 35.58 -12.58
C VAL A 123 -29.04 36.39 -12.61
N SER A 124 -29.05 37.48 -13.38
CA SER A 124 -30.27 38.31 -13.62
C SER A 124 -31.35 37.57 -14.41
N GLN A 125 -31.02 36.40 -14.99
CA GLN A 125 -31.93 35.47 -15.63
C GLN A 125 -32.18 34.20 -14.78
N ASP A 126 -31.95 34.26 -13.48
CA ASP A 126 -32.11 33.17 -12.52
C ASP A 126 -31.19 31.94 -12.80
N LEU A 127 -30.02 32.15 -13.38
CA LEU A 127 -29.04 31.09 -13.62
C LEU A 127 -28.01 31.05 -12.52
N CYS A 128 -27.66 29.85 -12.01
CA CYS A 128 -26.50 29.64 -11.18
C CYS A 128 -25.24 29.77 -12.08
N CYS A 129 -24.60 30.95 -12.08
CA CYS A 129 -23.50 31.26 -12.99
C CYS A 129 -22.31 31.85 -12.27
N ILE A 130 -21.13 31.25 -12.49
CA ILE A 130 -19.82 31.77 -12.04
C ILE A 130 -19.01 32.30 -13.21
N ALA A 131 -18.08 33.22 -12.95
CA ALA A 131 -17.18 33.72 -13.98
C ALA A 131 -15.72 33.37 -13.74
N LEU A 132 -15.04 33.11 -14.84
CA LEU A 132 -13.59 33.15 -14.94
C LEU A 132 -13.12 34.56 -15.27
N LEU A 133 -12.11 35.09 -14.59
CA LEU A 133 -11.53 36.40 -14.89
C LEU A 133 -10.66 36.41 -16.17
N GLY A 134 -10.88 35.42 -17.02
CA GLY A 134 -10.26 35.09 -18.30
C GLY A 134 -10.30 33.56 -18.49
N VAL A 135 -10.41 33.07 -19.73
CA VAL A 135 -10.67 31.66 -20.10
C VAL A 135 -9.68 30.64 -19.49
N TRP A 136 -8.49 31.08 -19.07
CA TRP A 136 -7.48 30.28 -18.42
C TRP A 136 -7.48 30.40 -16.89
N ASN A 137 -8.24 31.30 -16.30
CA ASN A 137 -8.18 31.69 -14.91
C ASN A 137 -9.06 30.79 -13.99
N TRP A 138 -9.38 29.60 -14.45
CA TRP A 138 -9.91 28.52 -13.62
C TRP A 138 -8.80 27.77 -12.87
N ARG A 139 -7.53 28.14 -13.13
CA ARG A 139 -6.31 27.57 -12.55
C ARG A 139 -5.34 28.68 -12.15
N GLY A 140 -4.55 28.43 -11.11
CA GLY A 140 -3.50 29.31 -10.62
C GLY A 140 -2.11 28.69 -10.84
N ARG A 141 -1.12 29.21 -10.11
CA ARG A 141 0.24 28.65 -10.03
C ARG A 141 0.50 28.20 -8.61
N ASN A 142 1.12 27.05 -8.44
CA ASN A 142 1.62 26.58 -7.14
C ASN A 142 3.03 27.14 -6.89
N GLU A 143 3.61 26.83 -5.74
CA GLU A 143 4.93 27.29 -5.32
C GLU A 143 6.08 26.87 -6.26
N HIS A 144 5.85 25.85 -7.08
CA HIS A 144 6.80 25.35 -8.08
C HIS A 144 6.49 25.86 -9.50
N ASP A 145 5.76 26.97 -9.60
CA ASP A 145 5.33 27.60 -10.87
C ASP A 145 4.47 26.68 -11.77
N GLY A 146 3.97 25.55 -11.22
CA GLY A 146 3.05 24.62 -11.88
C GLY A 146 1.64 25.18 -11.95
N LYS A 147 0.94 24.95 -13.08
CA LYS A 147 -0.46 25.37 -13.24
C LYS A 147 -1.38 24.31 -12.58
N VAL A 148 -2.07 24.70 -11.53
CA VAL A 148 -3.03 23.87 -10.77
C VAL A 148 -4.42 24.50 -10.79
N ALA A 149 -5.47 23.69 -10.63
CA ALA A 149 -6.82 24.21 -10.47
C ALA A 149 -6.89 25.10 -9.21
N LEU A 150 -7.72 26.13 -9.26
CA LEU A 150 -7.94 26.98 -8.09
C LEU A 150 -8.55 26.17 -6.94
N PRO A 151 -8.15 26.39 -5.68
CA PRO A 151 -8.79 25.76 -4.51
C PRO A 151 -10.29 26.07 -4.42
N ASP A 152 -10.73 27.16 -5.00
CA ASP A 152 -12.11 27.60 -5.10
C ASP A 152 -13.06 26.50 -5.62
N TRP A 153 -12.56 25.59 -6.45
CA TRP A 153 -13.35 24.46 -6.99
C TRP A 153 -13.80 23.45 -5.91
N GLU A 154 -13.14 23.41 -4.76
CA GLU A 154 -13.52 22.52 -3.66
C GLU A 154 -14.81 22.95 -2.95
N HIS A 155 -15.20 24.20 -3.12
CA HIS A 155 -16.46 24.74 -2.60
C HIS A 155 -17.66 24.51 -3.54
N ILE A 156 -17.45 23.86 -4.69
CA ILE A 156 -18.47 23.66 -5.72
C ILE A 156 -18.72 22.15 -5.88
N ALA A 157 -19.93 21.71 -5.57
CA ALA A 157 -20.33 20.33 -5.81
C ALA A 157 -20.39 20.07 -7.32
N LEU A 158 -19.44 19.27 -7.86
CA LEU A 158 -19.30 18.98 -9.29
C LEU A 158 -19.74 17.57 -9.65
N ASN A 159 -19.59 16.60 -8.74
CA ASN A 159 -19.89 15.20 -9.02
C ASN A 159 -21.40 15.00 -9.30
N GLY A 160 -21.71 14.47 -10.49
CA GLY A 160 -23.09 14.28 -10.97
C GLY A 160 -23.79 15.58 -11.42
N ARG A 161 -23.14 16.76 -11.29
CA ARG A 161 -23.72 18.05 -11.65
C ARG A 161 -23.67 18.30 -13.14
N ILE A 162 -24.73 18.87 -13.72
CA ILE A 162 -24.71 19.43 -15.08
C ILE A 162 -23.96 20.77 -15.03
N VAL A 163 -22.83 20.86 -15.76
CA VAL A 163 -22.05 22.09 -15.88
C VAL A 163 -22.04 22.54 -17.32
N ARG A 164 -22.48 23.78 -17.58
CA ARG A 164 -22.58 24.38 -18.89
C ARG A 164 -21.54 25.48 -19.05
N ILE A 165 -20.65 25.35 -20.04
CA ILE A 165 -19.63 26.36 -20.33
C ILE A 165 -20.10 27.26 -21.48
N ALA A 166 -20.29 28.56 -21.21
CA ALA A 166 -20.70 29.58 -22.15
C ALA A 166 -19.60 30.64 -22.34
N PHE A 167 -18.63 30.34 -23.21
CA PHE A 167 -17.64 31.33 -23.66
C PHE A 167 -18.22 32.20 -24.81
N ASP A 168 -17.49 33.23 -25.17
CA ASP A 168 -17.88 34.12 -26.26
C ASP A 168 -17.96 33.37 -27.59
N SER A 169 -18.77 33.90 -28.53
CA SER A 169 -19.06 33.30 -29.86
C SER A 169 -17.81 33.02 -30.69
N ASP A 170 -16.69 33.74 -30.43
CA ASP A 170 -15.40 33.54 -31.11
C ASP A 170 -14.62 32.32 -30.64
N VAL A 171 -15.17 31.48 -29.74
CA VAL A 171 -14.51 30.30 -29.22
C VAL A 171 -14.04 29.32 -30.30
N MET A 172 -14.78 29.26 -31.43
CA MET A 172 -14.42 28.42 -32.56
C MET A 172 -13.44 29.07 -33.53
N GLU A 173 -13.23 30.37 -33.45
CA GLU A 173 -12.30 31.14 -34.29
C GLU A 173 -10.95 31.41 -33.60
N ASN A 174 -10.94 31.35 -32.26
CA ASN A 174 -9.76 31.62 -31.44
C ASN A 174 -9.19 30.31 -30.84
N ALA A 175 -8.11 29.83 -31.46
CA ALA A 175 -7.45 28.58 -31.03
C ALA A 175 -7.06 28.55 -29.52
N ALA A 176 -6.68 29.73 -28.95
CA ALA A 176 -6.32 29.82 -27.55
C ALA A 176 -7.53 29.66 -26.61
N VAL A 177 -8.68 30.26 -27.01
CA VAL A 177 -9.95 30.12 -26.27
C VAL A 177 -10.49 28.69 -26.40
N TYR A 178 -10.42 28.11 -27.61
CA TYR A 178 -10.80 26.73 -27.85
C TYR A 178 -9.98 25.76 -27.00
N ALA A 179 -8.64 25.91 -26.94
CA ALA A 179 -7.79 25.10 -26.13
C ALA A 179 -8.10 25.25 -24.61
N ALA A 180 -8.51 26.44 -24.18
CA ALA A 180 -8.95 26.63 -22.78
C ALA A 180 -10.27 25.89 -22.50
N LEU A 181 -11.25 25.98 -23.44
CA LEU A 181 -12.51 25.25 -23.35
C LEU A 181 -12.29 23.75 -23.22
N VAL A 182 -11.48 23.13 -24.09
CA VAL A 182 -11.21 21.69 -24.09
C VAL A 182 -10.60 21.26 -22.74
N ARG A 183 -9.66 22.04 -22.22
CA ARG A 183 -8.99 21.72 -20.94
C ARG A 183 -9.91 21.89 -19.74
N LEU A 184 -10.75 22.93 -19.73
CA LEU A 184 -11.75 23.11 -18.68
C LEU A 184 -12.79 21.99 -18.71
N CYS A 185 -13.26 21.57 -19.88
CA CYS A 185 -14.14 20.40 -20.03
C CYS A 185 -13.51 19.12 -19.46
N ALA A 186 -12.24 18.87 -19.78
CA ALA A 186 -11.52 17.70 -19.28
C ALA A 186 -11.40 17.71 -17.74
N PHE A 187 -11.06 18.86 -17.17
CA PHE A 187 -10.99 19.05 -15.72
C PHE A 187 -12.34 18.80 -15.03
N LEU A 188 -13.42 19.39 -15.52
CA LEU A 188 -14.75 19.25 -14.91
C LEU A 188 -15.26 17.81 -15.02
N ARG A 189 -15.05 17.16 -16.18
CA ARG A 189 -15.41 15.74 -16.37
C ARG A 189 -14.63 14.82 -15.45
N GLN A 190 -13.35 15.12 -15.19
CA GLN A 190 -12.53 14.37 -14.25
C GLN A 190 -13.07 14.45 -12.81
N ARG A 191 -13.75 15.56 -12.46
CA ARG A 191 -14.44 15.76 -11.18
C ARG A 191 -15.87 15.20 -11.15
N GLY A 192 -16.25 14.41 -12.15
CA GLY A 192 -17.55 13.75 -12.23
C GLY A 192 -18.70 14.62 -12.76
N ALA A 193 -18.42 15.81 -13.31
CA ALA A 193 -19.45 16.67 -13.86
C ALA A 193 -19.92 16.20 -15.26
N HIS A 194 -21.20 16.37 -15.54
CA HIS A 194 -21.78 16.24 -16.87
C HIS A 194 -21.63 17.56 -17.61
N VAL A 195 -20.61 17.66 -18.48
CA VAL A 195 -20.23 18.93 -19.11
C VAL A 195 -20.85 19.09 -20.47
N GLU A 196 -21.56 20.19 -20.63
CA GLU A 196 -22.13 20.68 -21.88
C GLU A 196 -21.49 22.02 -22.28
N MET A 197 -21.23 22.23 -23.56
CA MET A 197 -20.72 23.49 -24.12
C MET A 197 -21.83 24.26 -24.79
N ILE A 198 -21.91 25.57 -24.57
CA ILE A 198 -22.83 26.48 -25.23
C ILE A 198 -22.03 27.27 -26.27
N TYR A 199 -22.31 26.99 -27.53
CA TYR A 199 -21.71 27.71 -28.66
C TYR A 199 -22.62 28.86 -29.10
N LEU A 200 -22.37 30.05 -28.52
CA LEU A 200 -23.16 31.23 -28.84
C LEU A 200 -23.07 31.58 -30.35
N PRO A 201 -24.19 31.95 -31.00
CA PRO A 201 -24.16 32.42 -32.39
C PRO A 201 -23.42 33.77 -32.48
N PRO A 202 -22.67 34.01 -33.56
CA PRO A 202 -22.10 35.33 -33.81
C PRO A 202 -23.19 36.38 -34.08
N GLY A 203 -22.92 37.62 -33.71
CA GLY A 203 -23.81 38.73 -33.98
C GLY A 203 -23.82 39.16 -35.45
N PRO A 204 -24.63 40.20 -35.81
CA PRO A 204 -24.68 40.72 -37.14
C PRO A 204 -23.29 41.08 -37.68
N GLY A 205 -22.99 40.65 -38.92
CA GLY A 205 -21.68 40.86 -39.54
C GLY A 205 -20.52 40.08 -38.92
N GLY A 206 -20.80 38.99 -38.15
CA GLY A 206 -19.77 38.19 -37.48
C GLY A 206 -19.25 38.80 -36.18
N ALA A 207 -19.99 39.75 -35.59
CA ALA A 207 -19.58 40.40 -34.35
C ALA A 207 -19.51 39.40 -33.20
N LYS A 208 -18.48 39.53 -32.35
CA LYS A 208 -18.32 38.74 -31.15
C LYS A 208 -19.47 39.00 -30.17
N VAL A 209 -20.11 37.92 -29.68
CA VAL A 209 -21.25 37.98 -28.76
C VAL A 209 -20.83 37.24 -27.47
N GLY A 210 -20.98 37.93 -26.36
CA GLY A 210 -20.87 37.36 -25.01
C GLY A 210 -22.24 36.97 -24.46
N LEU A 211 -22.24 36.36 -23.28
CA LEU A 211 -23.50 35.95 -22.63
C LEU A 211 -24.38 37.14 -22.24
N ASP A 212 -23.77 38.26 -21.85
CA ASP A 212 -24.45 39.56 -21.61
C ASP A 212 -25.05 40.17 -22.90
N ASP A 213 -24.34 40.09 -24.02
CA ASP A 213 -24.84 40.56 -25.31
C ASP A 213 -26.02 39.70 -25.81
N PHE A 214 -25.94 38.37 -25.55
CA PHE A 214 -27.01 37.42 -25.91
C PHE A 214 -28.34 37.78 -25.22
N PHE A 215 -28.31 38.03 -23.91
CA PHE A 215 -29.49 38.42 -23.16
C PHE A 215 -29.93 39.87 -23.50
N ALA A 216 -28.99 40.79 -23.77
CA ALA A 216 -29.29 42.14 -24.19
C ALA A 216 -29.98 42.19 -25.56
N ALA A 217 -29.82 41.19 -26.41
CA ALA A 217 -30.55 41.02 -27.69
C ALA A 217 -31.98 40.48 -27.48
N GLY A 218 -32.45 40.32 -26.23
CA GLY A 218 -33.80 39.87 -25.87
C GLY A 218 -33.97 38.36 -25.87
N GLN A 219 -32.91 37.59 -25.96
CA GLN A 219 -32.94 36.12 -25.86
C GLN A 219 -33.16 35.67 -24.44
N THR A 220 -33.84 34.54 -24.27
CA THR A 220 -34.15 33.96 -22.97
C THR A 220 -33.15 32.84 -22.57
N LYS A 221 -33.23 32.39 -21.32
CA LYS A 221 -32.46 31.21 -20.88
C LYS A 221 -32.88 29.95 -21.66
N ASP A 222 -34.11 29.79 -22.08
CA ASP A 222 -34.57 28.64 -22.85
C ASP A 222 -34.00 28.67 -24.28
N ASP A 223 -33.82 29.83 -24.85
CA ASP A 223 -33.11 30.00 -26.13
C ASP A 223 -31.65 29.65 -26.00
N LEU A 224 -31.02 29.98 -24.85
CA LEU A 224 -29.62 29.64 -24.56
C LEU A 224 -29.37 28.12 -24.58
N TRP A 225 -30.30 27.34 -24.02
CA TRP A 225 -30.17 25.88 -23.95
C TRP A 225 -30.21 25.19 -25.32
N GLN A 226 -30.76 25.81 -26.34
CA GLN A 226 -30.75 25.27 -27.70
C GLN A 226 -29.34 25.20 -28.29
N TYR A 227 -28.38 25.96 -27.74
CA TYR A 227 -26.98 25.98 -28.17
C TYR A 227 -26.10 25.06 -27.32
N ALA A 228 -26.67 24.36 -26.35
CA ALA A 228 -25.95 23.43 -25.48
C ALA A 228 -25.70 22.09 -26.16
N THR A 229 -24.50 21.55 -26.04
CA THR A 229 -24.14 20.24 -26.57
C THR A 229 -23.09 19.57 -25.69
N ALA A 230 -23.22 18.27 -25.47
CA ALA A 230 -22.20 17.48 -24.77
C ALA A 230 -20.96 17.18 -25.63
N GLN A 231 -21.06 17.35 -26.93
CA GLN A 231 -19.97 17.14 -27.89
C GLN A 231 -19.16 18.42 -28.10
N ILE A 232 -17.83 18.28 -27.90
CA ILE A 232 -16.89 19.35 -28.29
C ILE A 232 -16.85 19.37 -29.80
N ARG A 233 -17.18 20.52 -30.43
CA ARG A 233 -17.07 20.72 -31.88
C ARG A 233 -15.60 20.65 -32.28
N ASP A 234 -15.33 20.18 -33.51
CA ASP A 234 -13.97 20.15 -34.05
C ASP A 234 -13.38 21.58 -34.11
N PRO A 235 -12.08 21.74 -33.87
CA PRO A 235 -11.40 23.00 -33.93
C PRO A 235 -11.50 23.59 -35.37
N PRO A 236 -11.44 24.92 -35.52
CA PRO A 236 -11.45 25.58 -36.84
C PRO A 236 -10.34 24.99 -37.72
N ARG A 237 -10.67 24.59 -38.92
CA ARG A 237 -9.74 23.91 -39.86
C ARG A 237 -8.50 24.75 -40.25
N ASP A 238 -8.48 26.05 -39.97
CA ASP A 238 -7.37 26.96 -40.32
C ASP A 238 -6.47 27.31 -39.13
N ALA A 239 -6.75 26.80 -37.92
CA ALA A 239 -5.90 27.01 -36.76
C ALA A 239 -4.74 25.98 -36.75
N ALA A 240 -3.80 26.11 -37.67
CA ALA A 240 -2.54 25.39 -37.60
C ALA A 240 -1.82 25.77 -36.28
N MET A 241 -1.80 24.87 -35.30
CA MET A 241 -0.92 25.03 -34.14
C MET A 241 0.51 24.95 -34.66
N SER A 242 1.16 26.12 -34.81
CA SER A 242 2.53 26.23 -35.27
C SER A 242 3.42 26.56 -34.09
N THR A 243 4.38 25.67 -33.76
CA THR A 243 5.43 25.96 -32.82
C THR A 243 6.79 25.58 -33.44
N GLY A 244 7.49 26.61 -33.91
CA GLY A 244 8.79 26.40 -34.57
C GLY A 244 8.67 25.61 -35.87
N PRO A 245 9.50 24.56 -36.11
CA PRO A 245 9.50 23.81 -37.36
C PRO A 245 8.37 22.77 -37.46
N TYR A 246 7.43 22.74 -36.51
CA TYR A 246 6.36 21.74 -36.47
C TYR A 246 4.98 22.41 -36.58
N ILE A 247 4.11 21.75 -37.33
CA ILE A 247 2.71 22.15 -37.48
C ILE A 247 1.81 20.94 -37.36
N VAL A 248 0.57 21.13 -36.91
CA VAL A 248 -0.51 20.13 -36.98
C VAL A 248 -1.40 20.52 -38.15
N ARG A 249 -1.58 19.58 -39.10
CA ARG A 249 -2.52 19.72 -40.20
C ARG A 249 -3.23 18.37 -40.39
N ASP A 250 -4.56 18.40 -40.52
CA ASP A 250 -5.42 17.22 -40.70
C ASP A 250 -5.13 16.15 -39.62
N ASN A 251 -5.04 16.58 -38.36
CA ASN A 251 -4.67 15.73 -37.20
C ASN A 251 -3.38 14.93 -37.41
N ARG A 252 -2.39 15.45 -38.13
CA ARG A 252 -1.07 14.90 -38.34
C ARG A 252 -0.01 15.88 -37.86
N ILE A 253 1.04 15.37 -37.25
CA ILE A 253 2.23 16.18 -36.94
C ILE A 253 3.11 16.22 -38.18
N ILE A 254 3.44 17.42 -38.66
CA ILE A 254 4.25 17.66 -39.83
C ILE A 254 5.46 18.49 -39.44
N HIS A 255 6.65 18.05 -39.87
CA HIS A 255 7.89 18.79 -39.74
C HIS A 255 8.12 19.62 -41.01
N LEU A 256 8.30 20.92 -40.86
CA LEU A 256 8.71 21.82 -41.95
C LEU A 256 10.23 21.79 -42.11
N ARG A 257 10.71 20.88 -42.93
CA ARG A 257 12.14 20.69 -43.18
C ARG A 257 12.67 21.83 -44.08
N ARG A 258 13.69 22.56 -43.64
CA ARG A 258 14.36 23.55 -44.49
C ARG A 258 15.12 22.85 -45.62
N VAL A 259 14.90 23.29 -46.84
CA VAL A 259 15.59 22.84 -48.04
C VAL A 259 16.20 24.06 -48.69
N GLY A 260 17.55 24.23 -48.62
CA GLY A 260 18.22 25.44 -49.04
C GLY A 260 17.93 26.67 -48.15
N ASN A 261 18.13 27.87 -48.69
CA ASN A 261 18.06 29.08 -47.87
C ASN A 261 16.66 29.68 -47.63
N GLU A 262 15.64 29.31 -48.42
CA GLU A 262 14.30 29.95 -48.31
C GLU A 262 13.12 28.96 -48.43
N ALA A 263 13.29 27.70 -48.83
CA ALA A 263 12.21 26.75 -48.99
C ALA A 263 12.05 25.82 -47.80
N THR A 264 10.78 25.52 -47.45
CA THR A 264 10.46 24.47 -46.48
C THR A 264 9.64 23.35 -47.14
N GLU A 265 10.02 22.12 -46.90
CA GLU A 265 9.32 20.91 -47.35
C GLU A 265 8.54 20.28 -46.19
N PRO A 266 7.21 20.05 -46.31
CA PRO A 266 6.44 19.39 -45.26
C PRO A 266 6.71 17.85 -45.24
N VAL A 267 7.19 17.37 -44.11
CA VAL A 267 7.43 15.93 -43.85
C VAL A 267 6.48 15.43 -42.78
N THR A 268 5.57 14.54 -43.14
CA THR A 268 4.63 13.95 -42.19
C THR A 268 5.36 13.03 -41.22
N LEU A 269 5.24 13.32 -39.90
CA LEU A 269 5.83 12.53 -38.82
C LEU A 269 4.89 11.49 -38.26
N THR A 270 3.58 11.76 -38.22
CA THR A 270 2.59 10.86 -37.63
C THR A 270 1.28 10.88 -38.41
N ASN A 271 0.46 9.84 -38.19
CA ASN A 271 -0.93 9.84 -38.63
C ASN A 271 -1.90 10.27 -37.51
N PHE A 272 -1.38 10.94 -36.50
CA PHE A 272 -2.15 11.49 -35.36
C PHE A 272 -1.58 12.84 -34.94
N ALA A 273 -2.39 13.67 -34.33
CA ALA A 273 -1.96 14.78 -33.49
C ALA A 273 -2.00 14.36 -32.03
N ALA A 274 -1.02 14.80 -31.25
CA ALA A 274 -0.97 14.51 -29.82
C ALA A 274 -0.41 15.71 -29.03
N THR A 275 -0.95 15.91 -27.83
CA THR A 275 -0.48 16.93 -26.89
C THR A 275 -0.39 16.35 -25.49
N ILE A 276 0.59 16.82 -24.73
CA ILE A 276 0.69 16.57 -23.30
C ILE A 276 -0.32 17.47 -22.61
N ILE A 277 -1.30 16.88 -21.96
CA ILE A 277 -2.34 17.61 -21.21
C ILE A 277 -1.97 17.79 -19.74
N GLU A 278 -1.11 16.91 -19.21
CA GLU A 278 -0.70 16.94 -17.82
C GLU A 278 0.69 16.30 -17.64
N GLU A 279 1.52 16.89 -16.78
CA GLU A 279 2.73 16.30 -16.23
C GLU A 279 2.45 15.87 -14.79
N VAL A 280 2.64 14.60 -14.49
CA VAL A 280 2.36 14.02 -13.18
C VAL A 280 3.67 13.63 -12.51
N ILE A 281 3.90 14.12 -11.29
CA ILE A 281 4.98 13.70 -10.42
C ILE A 281 4.40 12.73 -9.40
N SER A 282 4.75 11.46 -9.51
CA SER A 282 4.38 10.42 -8.54
C SER A 282 5.45 10.33 -7.46
N ASP A 283 5.08 10.63 -6.22
CA ASP A 283 5.94 10.62 -5.03
C ASP A 283 5.57 9.39 -4.17
N ASP A 284 6.50 8.43 -4.00
CA ASP A 284 6.31 7.26 -3.14
C ASP A 284 6.89 7.47 -1.73
N GLY A 285 7.27 8.71 -1.39
CA GLY A 285 7.84 9.10 -0.12
C GLY A 285 9.33 8.78 0.05
N ALA A 286 9.97 8.18 -0.96
CA ALA A 286 11.41 7.94 -1.04
C ALA A 286 11.98 8.33 -2.39
N SER A 287 11.17 8.29 -3.45
CA SER A 287 11.56 8.67 -4.80
C SER A 287 10.40 9.31 -5.55
N GLU A 288 10.75 10.22 -6.45
CA GLU A 288 9.78 10.84 -7.36
C GLU A 288 9.95 10.27 -8.77
N ARG A 289 8.84 10.07 -9.46
CA ARG A 289 8.80 9.61 -10.85
C ARG A 289 7.93 10.52 -11.67
N GLY A 290 8.47 11.01 -12.78
CA GLY A 290 7.72 11.83 -13.73
C GLY A 290 6.98 10.95 -14.74
N GLU A 291 5.75 11.34 -15.02
CA GLU A 291 4.89 10.78 -16.06
C GLU A 291 4.20 11.91 -16.81
N VAL A 292 3.77 11.66 -18.03
CA VAL A 292 2.95 12.61 -18.80
C VAL A 292 1.64 11.96 -19.22
N VAL A 293 0.57 12.73 -19.17
CA VAL A 293 -0.72 12.30 -19.74
C VAL A 293 -0.84 12.93 -21.13
N ILE A 294 -1.02 12.09 -22.13
CA ILE A 294 -1.05 12.48 -23.53
C ILE A 294 -2.43 12.17 -24.11
N ALA A 295 -3.05 13.14 -24.71
CA ALA A 295 -4.26 12.96 -25.48
C ALA A 295 -3.96 13.19 -26.97
N GLY A 296 -4.75 12.58 -27.86
CA GLY A 296 -4.53 12.71 -29.27
C GLY A 296 -5.77 12.44 -30.12
N THR A 297 -5.62 12.69 -31.42
CA THR A 297 -6.67 12.45 -32.43
C THR A 297 -6.00 11.88 -33.67
N LEU A 298 -6.57 10.84 -34.26
CA LEU A 298 -6.10 10.26 -35.52
C LEU A 298 -6.44 11.17 -36.71
N ALA A 299 -5.75 10.95 -37.80
CA ALA A 299 -5.98 11.67 -39.05
C ALA A 299 -7.41 11.54 -39.59
N ASP A 300 -8.12 10.48 -39.28
CA ASP A 300 -9.53 10.26 -39.63
C ASP A 300 -10.51 10.96 -38.68
N GLY A 301 -10.02 11.73 -37.69
CA GLY A 301 -10.83 12.40 -36.68
C GLY A 301 -11.19 11.53 -35.47
N SER A 302 -10.82 10.26 -35.47
CA SER A 302 -11.09 9.36 -34.34
C SER A 302 -10.28 9.78 -33.10
N PRO A 303 -10.92 9.98 -31.94
CA PRO A 303 -10.19 10.35 -30.72
C PRO A 303 -9.32 9.18 -30.22
N LEU A 304 -8.14 9.50 -29.77
CA LEU A 304 -7.26 8.60 -29.03
C LEU A 304 -7.42 8.86 -27.53
N PRO A 305 -7.74 7.85 -26.73
CA PRO A 305 -7.99 8.05 -25.30
C PRO A 305 -6.74 8.62 -24.63
N PRO A 306 -6.89 9.47 -23.59
CA PRO A 306 -5.77 9.94 -22.80
C PRO A 306 -4.98 8.75 -22.22
N VAL A 307 -3.67 8.78 -22.37
CA VAL A 307 -2.77 7.74 -21.87
C VAL A 307 -1.72 8.32 -20.96
N ARG A 308 -1.42 7.59 -19.89
CA ARG A 308 -0.39 7.96 -18.93
C ARG A 308 0.90 7.23 -19.30
N VAL A 309 1.96 7.98 -19.50
CA VAL A 309 3.23 7.50 -20.05
C VAL A 309 4.39 7.91 -19.12
N PRO A 310 5.16 6.97 -18.58
CA PRO A 310 6.39 7.30 -17.85
C PRO A 310 7.36 8.09 -18.73
N LEU A 311 8.05 9.10 -18.16
CA LEU A 311 8.97 9.95 -18.92
C LEU A 311 10.06 9.16 -19.67
N THR A 312 10.49 8.02 -19.12
CA THR A 312 11.45 7.11 -19.78
C THR A 312 10.88 6.47 -21.04
N GLN A 313 9.60 6.10 -21.04
CA GLN A 313 8.90 5.54 -22.21
C GLN A 313 8.54 6.65 -23.22
N PHE A 314 8.18 7.83 -22.71
CA PHE A 314 7.97 9.01 -23.56
C PHE A 314 9.25 9.37 -24.33
N ALA A 315 10.39 9.40 -23.63
CA ALA A 315 11.68 9.64 -24.24
C ALA A 315 12.04 8.60 -25.32
N ALA A 316 11.72 7.32 -25.10
CA ALA A 316 12.01 6.23 -26.03
C ALA A 316 11.03 6.14 -27.21
N MET A 317 9.91 6.89 -27.18
CA MET A 317 8.85 6.90 -28.22
C MET A 317 8.33 5.49 -28.59
N ASN A 318 8.20 4.62 -27.59
CA ASN A 318 7.61 3.28 -27.75
C ASN A 318 6.13 3.26 -27.33
N TRP A 319 5.71 4.27 -26.60
CA TRP A 319 4.39 4.39 -26.01
C TRP A 319 3.24 4.50 -27.02
N PRO A 320 3.35 5.14 -28.24
CA PRO A 320 2.22 5.24 -29.14
C PRO A 320 1.66 3.87 -29.51
N THR A 321 2.54 2.95 -29.91
CA THR A 321 2.14 1.58 -30.26
C THR A 321 1.71 0.78 -29.02
N ALA A 322 2.39 0.96 -27.87
CA ALA A 322 2.06 0.25 -26.64
C ALA A 322 0.71 0.67 -26.06
N SER A 323 0.32 1.96 -26.15
CA SER A 323 -0.88 2.50 -25.52
C SER A 323 -2.05 2.64 -26.49
N TRP A 324 -1.81 3.05 -27.75
CA TRP A 324 -2.85 3.28 -28.75
C TRP A 324 -2.92 2.18 -29.81
N GLY A 325 -2.02 1.17 -29.72
CA GLY A 325 -1.98 0.03 -30.62
C GLY A 325 -1.46 0.38 -32.02
N MET A 326 -1.75 -0.51 -32.96
CA MET A 326 -1.25 -0.44 -34.34
C MET A 326 -1.83 0.75 -35.15
N ARG A 327 -2.89 1.40 -34.65
CA ARG A 327 -3.53 2.54 -35.31
C ARG A 327 -2.69 3.82 -35.25
N ALA A 328 -1.88 4.00 -34.21
CA ALA A 328 -1.03 5.17 -34.03
C ALA A 328 0.35 4.94 -34.65
N ILE A 329 0.59 5.54 -35.80
CA ILE A 329 1.79 5.33 -36.60
C ILE A 329 2.70 6.55 -36.47
N VAL A 330 3.95 6.30 -36.09
CA VAL A 330 5.07 7.24 -36.27
C VAL A 330 5.82 6.83 -37.54
N SER A 331 5.95 7.77 -38.47
CA SER A 331 6.58 7.53 -39.79
C SER A 331 7.99 6.97 -39.62
N ALA A 332 8.36 6.06 -40.50
CA ALA A 332 9.72 5.52 -40.53
C ALA A 332 10.71 6.60 -41.01
N GLY A 333 11.94 6.54 -40.49
CA GLY A 333 13.04 7.42 -40.91
C GLY A 333 13.97 7.80 -39.78
N MET A 334 15.19 8.20 -40.13
CA MET A 334 16.20 8.62 -39.15
C MET A 334 15.75 9.88 -38.42
N GLY A 335 15.67 9.81 -37.08
CA GLY A 335 15.24 10.93 -36.23
C GLY A 335 13.73 11.20 -36.24
N ALA A 336 12.87 10.39 -36.88
CA ALA A 336 11.43 10.61 -36.89
C ALA A 336 10.83 10.53 -35.50
N LYS A 337 11.24 9.57 -34.68
CA LYS A 337 10.83 9.46 -33.26
C LYS A 337 11.23 10.67 -32.44
N ASP A 338 12.47 11.14 -32.56
CA ASP A 338 12.96 12.31 -31.82
C ASP A 338 12.23 13.58 -32.21
N ARG A 339 12.01 13.78 -33.52
CA ARG A 339 11.22 14.91 -34.01
C ARG A 339 9.76 14.84 -33.57
N THR A 340 9.16 13.67 -33.55
CA THR A 340 7.78 13.50 -33.04
C THR A 340 7.71 13.83 -31.55
N ARG A 341 8.68 13.36 -30.76
CA ARG A 341 8.78 13.70 -29.32
C ARG A 341 8.90 15.21 -29.12
N GLU A 342 9.85 15.83 -29.81
CA GLU A 342 10.08 17.29 -29.77
C GLU A 342 8.82 18.05 -30.20
N ALA A 343 8.17 17.62 -31.28
CA ALA A 343 6.93 18.24 -31.76
C ALA A 343 5.82 18.16 -30.70
N ILE A 344 5.60 16.98 -30.07
CA ILE A 344 4.59 16.84 -29.03
C ILE A 344 4.90 17.77 -27.85
N GLN A 345 6.18 17.89 -27.43
CA GLN A 345 6.58 18.80 -26.36
C GLN A 345 6.33 20.27 -26.73
N LEU A 346 6.73 20.69 -27.92
CA LEU A 346 6.52 22.08 -28.38
C LEU A 346 5.05 22.42 -28.64
N LEU A 347 4.26 21.45 -29.09
CA LEU A 347 2.81 21.60 -29.28
C LEU A 347 2.01 21.55 -27.97
N SER A 348 2.69 21.42 -26.83
CA SER A 348 2.10 21.36 -25.49
C SER A 348 2.58 22.52 -24.61
N PRO A 349 2.31 23.80 -24.93
CA PRO A 349 2.92 24.95 -24.26
C PRO A 349 2.46 25.16 -22.82
N ASP A 350 1.27 24.63 -22.48
CA ASP A 350 0.60 24.87 -21.19
C ASP A 350 0.26 23.58 -20.48
N VAL A 351 1.28 22.79 -20.11
CA VAL A 351 1.08 21.52 -19.42
C VAL A 351 0.76 21.80 -17.95
N ALA A 352 -0.39 21.27 -17.49
CA ALA A 352 -0.70 21.28 -16.07
C ALA A 352 0.27 20.34 -15.33
N ARG A 353 0.82 20.78 -14.20
CA ARG A 353 1.63 19.94 -13.34
C ARG A 353 0.82 19.51 -12.14
N ARG A 354 0.89 18.22 -11.83
CA ARG A 354 0.21 17.62 -10.69
C ARG A 354 1.17 16.71 -9.92
N ARG A 355 1.10 16.78 -8.59
CA ARG A 355 1.75 15.82 -7.73
C ARG A 355 0.73 14.80 -7.26
N GLU A 356 1.08 13.52 -7.34
CA GLU A 356 0.32 12.41 -6.79
C GLU A 356 1.18 11.66 -5.80
N TYR A 357 0.61 11.29 -4.67
CA TYR A 357 1.29 10.48 -3.67
C TYR A 357 0.94 9.01 -3.86
N ALA A 358 1.98 8.16 -3.93
CA ALA A 358 1.86 6.71 -4.13
C ALA A 358 2.14 5.93 -2.83
N HIS A 359 1.87 6.52 -1.70
CA HIS A 359 1.98 5.90 -0.38
C HIS A 359 0.92 6.47 0.56
N SER A 360 0.58 5.72 1.61
CA SER A 360 -0.25 6.23 2.72
C SER A 360 0.59 6.90 3.80
N GLY A 361 -0.07 7.41 4.82
CA GLY A 361 0.56 7.94 6.03
C GLY A 361 1.05 9.37 5.92
N TRP A 362 1.82 9.80 6.87
CA TRP A 362 2.17 11.20 7.05
C TRP A 362 3.10 11.76 5.98
N ARG A 363 2.74 12.91 5.48
CA ARG A 363 3.57 13.76 4.61
C ARG A 363 3.41 15.21 5.02
N GLN A 364 4.50 15.94 5.06
CA GLN A 364 4.44 17.39 5.20
C GLN A 364 4.16 18.02 3.83
N ILE A 365 3.08 18.76 3.73
CA ILE A 365 2.61 19.44 2.51
C ILE A 365 2.31 20.87 2.93
N ASP A 366 2.94 21.85 2.30
CA ASP A 366 2.81 23.28 2.60
C ASP A 366 2.94 23.58 4.10
N ASP A 367 3.99 23.02 4.72
CA ASP A 367 4.32 23.10 6.15
C ASP A 367 3.30 22.46 7.12
N ALA A 368 2.22 21.87 6.62
CA ALA A 368 1.22 21.15 7.41
C ALA A 368 1.41 19.63 7.34
N TRP A 369 1.19 18.94 8.44
CA TRP A 369 1.17 17.48 8.47
C TRP A 369 -0.16 16.94 7.95
N MET A 370 -0.08 16.16 6.88
CA MET A 370 -1.21 15.51 6.22
C MET A 370 -1.07 13.98 6.29
N TYR A 371 -2.11 13.29 6.70
CA TYR A 371 -2.18 11.83 6.65
C TYR A 371 -2.82 11.39 5.35
N LEU A 372 -2.04 10.75 4.48
CA LEU A 372 -2.44 10.31 3.16
C LEU A 372 -3.19 8.97 3.21
N HIS A 373 -4.30 8.87 2.49
CA HIS A 373 -5.09 7.65 2.30
C HIS A 373 -5.68 7.61 0.89
N ALA A 374 -6.24 6.49 0.43
CA ALA A 374 -6.71 6.36 -0.95
C ALA A 374 -7.84 7.33 -1.33
N GLY A 375 -8.54 7.89 -0.35
CA GLY A 375 -9.57 8.91 -0.56
C GLY A 375 -9.08 10.37 -0.50
N GLY A 376 -7.76 10.61 -0.31
CA GLY A 376 -7.21 11.97 -0.17
C GLY A 376 -6.25 12.10 1.01
N ALA A 377 -6.29 13.22 1.71
CA ALA A 377 -5.44 13.47 2.87
C ALA A 377 -6.24 14.13 4.02
N ILE A 378 -5.86 13.84 5.26
CA ILE A 378 -6.44 14.43 6.46
C ILE A 378 -5.36 15.23 7.18
N GLY A 379 -5.57 16.54 7.32
CA GLY A 379 -4.79 17.43 8.18
C GLY A 379 -5.55 17.82 9.45
N ALA A 380 -5.00 18.77 10.20
CA ALA A 380 -5.63 19.30 11.39
C ALA A 380 -7.01 19.92 11.14
N ASP A 381 -7.16 20.62 10.02
CA ASP A 381 -8.41 21.24 9.59
C ASP A 381 -9.42 20.25 8.99
N GLY A 382 -9.05 18.99 8.85
CA GLY A 382 -9.87 17.93 8.28
C GLY A 382 -9.38 17.46 6.90
N LEU A 383 -10.30 17.09 6.02
CA LEU A 383 -10.00 16.50 4.73
C LEU A 383 -9.47 17.55 3.73
N ALA A 384 -8.29 17.31 3.16
CA ALA A 384 -7.70 18.12 2.10
C ALA A 384 -8.02 17.49 0.73
N TYR A 385 -8.86 18.17 -0.07
CA TYR A 385 -9.36 17.67 -1.36
C TYR A 385 -8.42 17.92 -2.53
N ASP A 386 -7.44 18.81 -2.37
CA ASP A 386 -6.42 19.16 -3.37
C ASP A 386 -5.22 18.19 -3.37
N VAL A 387 -5.11 17.34 -2.36
CA VAL A 387 -4.07 16.33 -2.24
C VAL A 387 -4.51 15.03 -2.91
N ILE A 388 -3.84 14.67 -3.99
CA ILE A 388 -4.17 13.46 -4.75
C ILE A 388 -3.31 12.30 -4.29
N VAL A 389 -3.96 11.25 -3.80
CA VAL A 389 -3.31 10.01 -3.37
C VAL A 389 -3.77 8.87 -4.27
N ARG A 390 -2.81 8.16 -4.84
CA ARG A 390 -3.08 7.02 -5.72
C ARG A 390 -2.43 5.76 -5.17
N LEU A 391 -3.17 5.03 -4.37
CA LEU A 391 -2.77 3.71 -3.87
C LEU A 391 -3.30 2.62 -4.79
N GLY A 392 -2.43 1.67 -5.14
CA GLY A 392 -2.76 0.56 -6.03
C GLY A 392 -3.18 -0.72 -5.31
N GLY A 393 -3.80 -1.64 -6.04
CA GLY A 393 -4.13 -2.98 -5.55
C GLY A 393 -4.96 -2.97 -4.26
N PRO A 394 -4.60 -3.79 -3.26
CA PRO A 394 -5.34 -3.87 -2.00
C PRO A 394 -5.41 -2.54 -1.24
N LEU A 395 -4.38 -1.70 -1.35
CA LEU A 395 -4.31 -0.43 -0.63
C LEU A 395 -5.31 0.62 -1.14
N ALA A 396 -5.94 0.43 -2.29
CA ALA A 396 -7.04 1.27 -2.75
C ALA A 396 -8.25 1.28 -1.80
N ARG A 397 -8.35 0.27 -0.91
CA ARG A 397 -9.38 0.20 0.14
C ARG A 397 -9.00 0.96 1.42
N LEU A 398 -7.76 1.44 1.53
CA LEU A 398 -7.30 2.25 2.66
C LEU A 398 -7.89 3.65 2.53
N THR A 399 -9.15 3.78 2.93
CA THR A 399 -9.96 5.01 2.80
C THR A 399 -10.52 5.40 4.15
N LEU A 400 -10.18 6.60 4.59
CA LEU A 400 -10.75 7.18 5.79
C LEU A 400 -11.87 8.14 5.38
N PRO A 401 -13.01 8.15 6.08
CA PRO A 401 -14.10 9.07 5.77
C PRO A 401 -13.73 10.49 6.18
N HIS A 402 -14.57 11.45 5.78
CA HIS A 402 -14.54 12.79 6.34
C HIS A 402 -14.65 12.73 7.85
N SER A 403 -13.93 13.60 8.55
CA SER A 403 -13.98 13.64 10.03
C SER A 403 -15.43 13.82 10.46
N PRO A 404 -15.94 12.92 11.32
CA PRO A 404 -17.33 12.97 11.77
C PRO A 404 -17.58 14.20 12.64
N THR A 405 -18.87 14.51 12.88
CA THR A 405 -19.27 15.48 13.88
C THR A 405 -18.81 15.05 15.28
N ASP A 406 -18.74 15.99 16.24
CA ASP A 406 -18.24 15.67 17.58
C ASP A 406 -19.02 14.53 18.26
N ASP A 407 -20.34 14.46 18.07
CA ASP A 407 -21.17 13.38 18.62
C ASP A 407 -20.91 12.05 17.92
N ASP A 408 -20.85 12.04 16.60
CA ASP A 408 -20.54 10.85 15.82
C ASP A 408 -19.12 10.35 16.12
N LEU A 409 -18.17 11.26 16.31
CA LEU A 409 -16.80 10.93 16.69
C LEU A 409 -16.74 10.26 18.06
N ARG A 410 -17.43 10.80 19.05
CA ARG A 410 -17.52 10.17 20.38
C ARG A 410 -18.08 8.76 20.31
N GLN A 411 -19.14 8.58 19.52
CA GLN A 411 -19.74 7.27 19.30
C GLN A 411 -18.78 6.32 18.59
N ALA A 412 -18.08 6.78 17.54
CA ALA A 412 -17.12 5.99 16.80
C ALA A 412 -15.92 5.56 17.67
N VAL A 413 -15.41 6.44 18.53
CA VAL A 413 -14.34 6.13 19.47
C VAL A 413 -14.79 5.07 20.49
N ARG A 414 -16.00 5.20 21.04
CA ARG A 414 -16.57 4.19 21.95
C ARG A 414 -16.78 2.84 21.23
N ALA A 415 -17.25 2.85 19.98
CA ALA A 415 -17.39 1.63 19.18
C ALA A 415 -16.05 0.94 18.92
N SER A 416 -14.99 1.70 18.64
CA SER A 416 -13.63 1.15 18.51
C SER A 416 -13.17 0.48 19.83
N LEU A 417 -13.43 1.10 20.98
CA LEU A 417 -13.09 0.52 22.29
C LEU A 417 -13.92 -0.71 22.63
N ALA A 418 -15.16 -0.82 22.14
CA ALA A 418 -16.00 -2.01 22.32
C ALA A 418 -15.43 -3.28 21.67
N VAL A 419 -14.48 -3.15 20.75
CA VAL A 419 -13.74 -4.31 20.20
C VAL A 419 -12.95 -5.05 21.28
N LEU A 420 -12.63 -4.40 22.40
CA LEU A 420 -11.98 -5.07 23.55
C LEU A 420 -12.82 -6.21 24.12
N ASP A 421 -14.14 -6.16 23.98
CA ASP A 421 -15.04 -7.12 24.61
C ASP A 421 -15.33 -8.36 23.73
N VAL A 422 -14.73 -8.45 22.51
CA VAL A 422 -14.92 -9.60 21.60
C VAL A 422 -14.14 -10.84 21.99
N ALA A 423 -13.05 -10.67 22.71
CA ALA A 423 -12.15 -11.73 23.15
C ALA A 423 -11.39 -11.30 24.42
N PRO A 424 -10.68 -12.19 25.13
CA PRO A 424 -9.86 -11.82 26.28
C PRO A 424 -8.88 -10.68 25.97
N ASP A 425 -8.59 -9.88 26.98
CA ASP A 425 -7.72 -8.69 26.87
C ASP A 425 -6.32 -9.02 26.39
N GLN A 426 -5.78 -10.23 26.67
CA GLN A 426 -4.50 -10.69 26.13
C GLN A 426 -4.48 -10.72 24.60
N ILE A 427 -5.66 -10.84 23.96
CA ILE A 427 -5.82 -10.87 22.50
C ILE A 427 -6.12 -9.46 21.97
N THR A 428 -7.13 -8.82 22.55
CA THR A 428 -7.67 -7.57 21.98
C THR A 428 -6.80 -6.37 22.27
N VAL A 429 -6.16 -6.29 23.43
CA VAL A 429 -5.30 -5.16 23.80
C VAL A 429 -4.06 -5.05 22.93
N PRO A 430 -3.28 -6.13 22.69
CA PRO A 430 -2.15 -6.07 21.74
C PRO A 430 -2.59 -5.75 20.31
N LEU A 431 -3.73 -6.32 19.88
CA LEU A 431 -4.27 -6.13 18.54
C LEU A 431 -4.66 -4.66 18.29
N LEU A 432 -5.47 -4.08 19.17
CA LEU A 432 -5.85 -2.68 19.06
C LEU A 432 -4.66 -1.74 19.33
N GLY A 433 -3.75 -2.15 20.20
CA GLY A 433 -2.48 -1.44 20.39
C GLY A 433 -1.69 -1.31 19.09
N ALA A 434 -1.67 -2.33 18.23
CA ALA A 434 -1.07 -2.26 16.91
C ALA A 434 -1.83 -1.31 15.96
N VAL A 435 -3.18 -1.30 16.02
CA VAL A 435 -4.03 -0.38 15.26
C VAL A 435 -3.67 1.08 15.57
N TYR A 436 -3.66 1.44 16.85
CA TYR A 436 -3.41 2.81 17.28
C TYR A 436 -1.93 3.21 17.20
N ARG A 437 -1.04 2.22 17.13
CA ARG A 437 0.42 2.44 17.00
C ARG A 437 0.84 2.86 15.61
N ALA A 438 0.16 2.40 14.58
CA ALA A 438 0.60 2.57 13.21
C ALA A 438 0.71 4.05 12.78
N PRO A 439 -0.25 4.96 13.05
CA PRO A 439 -0.09 6.37 12.71
C PRO A 439 1.06 7.07 13.48
N LEU A 440 1.50 6.50 14.59
CA LEU A 440 2.61 7.03 15.40
C LEU A 440 4.00 6.63 14.86
N ASN A 441 4.10 5.89 13.75
CA ASN A 441 5.38 5.54 13.16
C ASN A 441 6.18 6.75 12.67
N ALA A 442 5.51 7.80 12.20
CA ALA A 442 6.16 9.05 11.83
C ALA A 442 6.74 9.81 13.05
N VAL A 443 6.19 9.58 14.22
CA VAL A 443 6.74 10.11 15.48
C VAL A 443 7.98 9.30 15.89
N ARG A 444 7.84 7.99 15.99
CA ARG A 444 8.91 7.05 16.30
C ARG A 444 8.61 5.69 15.69
N ALA A 445 9.47 5.18 14.81
CA ALA A 445 9.28 3.87 14.19
C ALA A 445 9.20 2.74 15.24
N ALA A 446 8.31 1.77 15.03
CA ALA A 446 8.15 0.61 15.89
C ALA A 446 8.92 -0.58 15.36
N ASP A 447 9.81 -1.18 16.17
CA ASP A 447 10.48 -2.46 15.86
C ASP A 447 9.65 -3.63 16.43
N MET A 448 8.39 -3.73 15.99
CA MET A 448 7.48 -4.80 16.43
C MET A 448 6.41 -5.14 15.42
N ALA A 449 5.87 -6.35 15.53
CA ALA A 449 4.65 -6.80 14.87
C ALA A 449 3.80 -7.61 15.85
N VAL A 450 2.50 -7.75 15.60
CA VAL A 450 1.59 -8.61 16.36
C VAL A 450 1.29 -9.85 15.54
N HIS A 451 1.36 -11.03 16.14
CA HIS A 451 1.06 -12.30 15.48
C HIS A 451 -0.02 -13.07 16.25
N LEU A 452 -1.18 -13.24 15.61
CA LEU A 452 -2.27 -14.06 16.16
C LEU A 452 -2.04 -15.52 15.77
N ALA A 453 -1.63 -16.34 16.72
CA ALA A 453 -1.38 -17.77 16.54
C ALA A 453 -2.54 -18.62 17.07
N GLY A 454 -2.84 -19.75 16.44
CA GLY A 454 -3.84 -20.67 16.94
C GLY A 454 -4.39 -21.60 15.85
N PRO A 455 -5.17 -22.65 16.19
CA PRO A 455 -5.67 -23.59 15.20
C PRO A 455 -6.64 -22.95 14.20
N THR A 456 -6.91 -23.64 13.10
CA THR A 456 -7.93 -23.23 12.13
C THR A 456 -9.30 -23.11 12.79
N GLY A 457 -10.09 -22.09 12.41
CA GLY A 457 -11.46 -21.88 12.84
C GLY A 457 -11.66 -21.08 14.12
N VAL A 458 -10.59 -20.62 14.79
CA VAL A 458 -10.69 -19.76 15.99
C VAL A 458 -10.89 -18.27 15.69
N MET A 459 -11.23 -17.92 14.45
CA MET A 459 -11.59 -16.55 14.01
C MET A 459 -10.46 -15.50 14.04
N LYS A 460 -9.19 -15.93 13.92
CA LYS A 460 -8.03 -15.02 13.84
C LYS A 460 -8.17 -13.99 12.73
N SER A 461 -8.56 -14.43 11.51
CA SER A 461 -8.72 -13.52 10.35
C SER A 461 -9.89 -12.56 10.53
N GLU A 462 -10.95 -12.92 11.30
CA GLU A 462 -12.03 -11.99 11.66
C GLU A 462 -11.53 -10.89 12.62
N LEU A 463 -10.75 -11.26 13.65
CA LEU A 463 -10.13 -10.27 14.54
C LEU A 463 -9.17 -9.35 13.79
N ALA A 464 -8.35 -9.90 12.91
CA ALA A 464 -7.44 -9.14 12.08
C ALA A 464 -8.19 -8.20 11.10
N ALA A 465 -9.35 -8.64 10.58
CA ALA A 465 -10.21 -7.81 9.74
C ALA A 465 -10.78 -6.62 10.53
N LEU A 466 -11.31 -6.84 11.75
CA LEU A 466 -11.77 -5.74 12.60
C LEU A 466 -10.67 -4.70 12.86
N ALA A 467 -9.43 -5.16 13.09
CA ALA A 467 -8.28 -4.27 13.24
C ALA A 467 -8.00 -3.47 11.96
N MET A 468 -8.01 -4.16 10.80
CA MET A 468 -7.73 -3.54 9.51
C MET A 468 -8.82 -2.55 9.07
N GLN A 469 -10.09 -2.80 9.45
CA GLN A 469 -11.23 -1.94 9.13
C GLN A 469 -11.17 -0.55 9.80
N HIS A 470 -10.29 -0.33 10.75
CA HIS A 470 -9.96 1.02 11.22
C HIS A 470 -9.29 1.88 10.12
N TYR A 471 -8.70 1.26 9.12
CA TYR A 471 -8.05 1.91 7.98
C TYR A 471 -8.90 1.92 6.71
N GLY A 472 -10.11 1.36 6.76
CA GLY A 472 -11.05 1.36 5.65
C GLY A 472 -12.09 0.25 5.78
N ALA A 473 -13.37 0.60 5.70
CA ALA A 473 -14.49 -0.32 5.86
C ALA A 473 -14.46 -1.52 4.87
N GLY A 474 -13.78 -1.36 3.73
CA GLY A 474 -13.66 -2.41 2.70
C GLY A 474 -12.68 -3.53 3.00
N PHE A 475 -12.04 -3.55 4.17
CA PHE A 475 -11.12 -4.62 4.59
C PHE A 475 -11.83 -5.67 5.46
N ASP A 476 -12.69 -6.46 4.88
CA ASP A 476 -13.24 -7.64 5.56
C ASP A 476 -12.27 -8.84 5.50
N ARG A 477 -12.63 -9.98 6.12
CA ARG A 477 -11.78 -11.18 6.13
C ARG A 477 -11.46 -11.74 4.75
N THR A 478 -12.27 -11.44 3.73
CA THR A 478 -12.08 -11.89 2.34
C THR A 478 -11.26 -10.91 1.52
N HIS A 479 -11.03 -9.71 2.04
CA HIS A 479 -10.33 -8.61 1.39
C HIS A 479 -9.15 -8.08 2.22
N LEU A 480 -8.52 -8.93 3.01
CA LEU A 480 -7.28 -8.57 3.71
C LEU A 480 -6.17 -8.23 2.71
N PRO A 481 -5.29 -7.25 3.04
CA PRO A 481 -4.36 -6.69 2.05
C PRO A 481 -3.30 -7.67 1.56
N ALA A 482 -2.91 -8.67 2.36
CA ALA A 482 -1.86 -9.60 2.01
C ALA A 482 -2.05 -10.99 2.63
N GLN A 483 -1.40 -11.99 2.02
CA GLN A 483 -1.27 -13.36 2.53
C GLN A 483 0.19 -13.78 2.52
N TRP A 484 0.60 -14.65 3.46
CA TRP A 484 1.97 -15.17 3.53
C TRP A 484 2.38 -16.03 2.32
N ALA A 485 1.41 -16.52 1.57
CA ALA A 485 1.65 -17.20 0.28
C ALA A 485 2.25 -16.27 -0.78
N SER A 486 2.17 -14.95 -0.59
CA SER A 486 2.73 -13.96 -1.50
C SER A 486 4.26 -13.96 -1.46
N THR A 487 4.90 -13.47 -2.54
CA THR A 487 6.35 -13.35 -2.56
C THR A 487 6.83 -12.28 -1.58
N ALA A 488 8.01 -12.49 -0.98
CA ALA A 488 8.61 -11.50 -0.07
C ALA A 488 8.76 -10.11 -0.69
N ASN A 489 9.03 -10.03 -2.01
CA ASN A 489 9.14 -8.75 -2.72
C ASN A 489 7.81 -8.00 -2.83
N ALA A 490 6.71 -8.74 -3.04
CA ALA A 490 5.37 -8.15 -3.09
C ALA A 490 4.96 -7.64 -1.71
N LEU A 491 5.24 -8.42 -0.66
CA LEU A 491 4.96 -8.02 0.73
C LEU A 491 5.78 -6.80 1.15
N GLU A 492 7.08 -6.76 0.81
CA GLU A 492 7.92 -5.58 1.07
C GLU A 492 7.39 -4.34 0.35
N ARG A 493 7.00 -4.46 -0.93
CA ARG A 493 6.46 -3.32 -1.68
C ARG A 493 5.15 -2.83 -1.08
N LEU A 494 4.24 -3.72 -0.73
CA LEU A 494 2.98 -3.39 -0.08
C LEU A 494 3.22 -2.69 1.27
N ALA A 495 4.10 -3.26 2.11
CA ALA A 495 4.43 -2.72 3.41
C ALA A 495 5.20 -1.37 3.34
N PHE A 496 5.91 -1.12 2.24
CA PHE A 496 6.54 0.16 1.96
C PHE A 496 5.50 1.23 1.58
N GLU A 497 4.55 0.91 0.70
CA GLU A 497 3.50 1.84 0.26
C GLU A 497 2.50 2.16 1.38
N ALA A 498 2.23 1.20 2.26
CA ALA A 498 1.35 1.34 3.43
C ALA A 498 2.02 2.06 4.61
N LYS A 499 2.77 3.11 4.32
CA LYS A 499 3.48 3.91 5.33
C LYS A 499 2.54 4.42 6.42
N ASP A 500 2.97 4.32 7.68
CA ASP A 500 2.25 4.78 8.88
C ASP A 500 0.81 4.24 9.01
N ALA A 501 0.53 3.09 8.41
CA ALA A 501 -0.74 2.37 8.48
C ALA A 501 -0.54 0.97 9.04
N LEU A 502 -1.62 0.31 9.41
CA LEU A 502 -1.63 -1.11 9.74
C LEU A 502 -1.70 -1.94 8.46
N ILE A 503 -1.00 -3.06 8.41
CA ILE A 503 -1.15 -4.07 7.36
C ILE A 503 -1.34 -5.44 7.98
N VAL A 504 -2.38 -6.13 7.56
CA VAL A 504 -2.60 -7.53 7.89
C VAL A 504 -1.96 -8.42 6.82
N ILE A 505 -1.14 -9.39 7.27
CA ILE A 505 -0.63 -10.48 6.43
C ILE A 505 -1.20 -11.78 7.00
N ASP A 506 -2.16 -12.34 6.28
CA ASP A 506 -2.97 -13.47 6.74
C ASP A 506 -2.34 -14.83 6.38
N ASP A 507 -2.72 -15.86 7.14
CA ASP A 507 -2.50 -17.28 6.85
C ASP A 507 -1.03 -17.72 6.84
N PHE A 508 -0.33 -17.54 7.96
CA PHE A 508 0.98 -18.18 8.18
C PHE A 508 0.76 -19.65 8.57
N ALA A 509 0.66 -20.49 7.54
CA ALA A 509 0.42 -21.93 7.70
C ALA A 509 1.52 -22.72 6.97
N PRO A 510 2.54 -23.24 7.68
CA PRO A 510 3.67 -23.93 7.07
C PRO A 510 3.28 -25.36 6.64
N HIS A 511 2.75 -25.47 5.42
CA HIS A 511 2.33 -26.73 4.80
C HIS A 511 3.16 -27.06 3.55
N GLY A 512 3.10 -28.32 3.11
CA GLY A 512 3.72 -28.77 1.88
C GLY A 512 5.11 -29.37 2.08
N SER A 513 5.99 -29.18 1.10
CA SER A 513 7.36 -29.67 1.16
C SER A 513 8.20 -28.90 2.17
N GLN A 514 9.27 -29.53 2.69
CA GLN A 514 10.23 -28.87 3.59
C GLN A 514 10.79 -27.56 2.98
N GLN A 515 10.92 -27.53 1.66
CA GLN A 515 11.40 -26.34 0.95
C GLN A 515 10.38 -25.20 1.01
N ASP A 516 9.08 -25.50 0.90
CA ASP A 516 8.00 -24.51 0.99
C ASP A 516 7.89 -23.96 2.40
N ILE A 517 7.97 -24.83 3.41
CA ILE A 517 8.00 -24.46 4.83
C ILE A 517 9.16 -23.50 5.10
N ASN A 518 10.38 -23.86 4.68
CA ASN A 518 11.58 -23.04 4.86
C ASN A 518 11.47 -21.70 4.14
N ARG A 519 10.86 -21.68 2.95
CA ARG A 519 10.62 -20.46 2.19
C ARG A 519 9.65 -19.53 2.90
N LEU A 520 8.59 -20.06 3.49
CA LEU A 520 7.60 -19.31 4.24
C LEU A 520 8.23 -18.64 5.47
N HIS A 521 8.99 -19.40 6.27
CA HIS A 521 9.73 -18.87 7.42
C HIS A 521 10.76 -17.82 7.01
N ALA A 522 11.50 -18.03 5.92
CA ALA A 522 12.46 -17.06 5.40
C ALA A 522 11.76 -15.78 4.90
N THR A 523 10.56 -15.90 4.34
CA THR A 523 9.74 -14.75 3.93
C THR A 523 9.31 -13.94 5.15
N ALA A 524 8.79 -14.59 6.18
CA ALA A 524 8.39 -13.95 7.42
C ALA A 524 9.58 -13.25 8.13
N ASP A 525 10.71 -13.95 8.24
CA ASP A 525 11.93 -13.37 8.81
C ASP A 525 12.35 -12.11 8.06
N ARG A 526 12.32 -12.13 6.73
CA ARG A 526 12.72 -11.01 5.90
C ARG A 526 11.80 -9.80 6.04
N VAL A 527 10.48 -10.01 5.97
CA VAL A 527 9.49 -8.93 6.00
C VAL A 527 9.42 -8.28 7.38
N ILE A 528 9.34 -9.10 8.44
CA ILE A 528 9.22 -8.60 9.82
C ILE A 528 10.52 -7.94 10.29
N ARG A 529 11.68 -8.51 9.96
CA ARG A 529 12.96 -7.82 10.28
C ARG A 529 13.15 -6.56 9.46
N GLY A 530 12.70 -6.56 8.20
CA GLY A 530 12.73 -5.36 7.36
C GLY A 530 11.94 -4.23 7.99
N ALA A 531 10.76 -4.53 8.53
CA ALA A 531 9.93 -3.56 9.24
C ALA A 531 10.64 -3.04 10.51
N GLY A 532 11.21 -3.93 11.32
CA GLY A 532 11.86 -3.54 12.55
C GLY A 532 13.21 -2.83 12.40
N ASN A 533 13.95 -3.11 11.34
CA ASN A 533 15.27 -2.47 11.12
C ASN A 533 15.17 -1.23 10.22
N GLY A 534 14.02 -0.92 9.63
CA GLY A 534 13.88 0.13 8.63
C GLY A 534 14.76 -0.10 7.40
N ALA A 535 15.10 -1.36 7.09
CA ALA A 535 16.03 -1.73 6.04
C ALA A 535 15.37 -2.64 5.01
N GLY A 536 15.47 -2.26 3.74
CA GLY A 536 15.11 -3.08 2.60
C GLY A 536 16.28 -3.96 2.13
N ARG A 537 16.02 -4.86 1.20
CA ARG A 537 17.07 -5.65 0.57
C ARG A 537 17.72 -4.85 -0.55
N GLY A 538 19.00 -4.52 -0.39
CA GLY A 538 19.81 -3.93 -1.45
C GLY A 538 19.83 -4.83 -2.69
N ARG A 539 19.53 -4.26 -3.86
CA ARG A 539 19.57 -4.90 -5.17
C ARG A 539 20.33 -4.02 -6.14
N MET A 540 20.99 -4.64 -7.12
CA MET A 540 21.67 -3.89 -8.17
C MET A 540 20.96 -4.06 -9.51
N TYR A 541 21.06 -3.05 -10.37
CA TYR A 541 20.78 -3.15 -11.78
C TYR A 541 21.93 -3.90 -12.47
N ALA A 542 21.72 -4.35 -13.69
CA ALA A 542 22.76 -5.00 -14.49
C ALA A 542 23.98 -4.07 -14.75
N ASP A 543 23.79 -2.78 -14.65
CA ASP A 543 24.83 -1.74 -14.81
C ASP A 543 25.61 -1.43 -13.50
N GLY A 544 25.39 -2.19 -12.42
CA GLY A 544 26.06 -2.03 -11.13
C GLY A 544 25.49 -0.94 -10.21
N ARG A 545 24.48 -0.19 -10.63
CA ARG A 545 23.79 0.78 -9.76
C ARG A 545 22.86 0.09 -8.77
N LEU A 546 22.77 0.61 -7.55
CA LEU A 546 21.81 0.13 -6.58
C LEU A 546 20.38 0.47 -7.03
N ARG A 547 19.49 -0.51 -6.93
CA ARG A 547 18.03 -0.28 -7.05
C ARG A 547 17.53 0.36 -5.76
N PRO A 548 16.50 1.20 -5.83
CA PRO A 548 15.78 1.64 -4.62
C PRO A 548 15.33 0.42 -3.83
N ASP A 549 15.61 0.41 -2.54
CA ASP A 549 15.06 -0.58 -1.62
C ASP A 549 13.70 -0.10 -1.10
N PHE A 550 12.91 -1.05 -0.62
CA PHE A 550 11.57 -0.80 -0.12
C PHE A 550 11.45 -1.31 1.33
N PRO A 551 12.06 -0.58 2.30
CA PRO A 551 11.90 -0.96 3.70
C PRO A 551 10.42 -0.84 4.10
N PRO A 552 9.84 -1.86 4.76
CA PRO A 552 8.50 -1.74 5.31
C PRO A 552 8.39 -0.54 6.25
N ARG A 553 7.31 0.24 6.11
CA ARG A 553 7.07 1.48 6.88
C ARG A 553 5.74 1.46 7.64
N CYS A 554 5.13 0.28 7.76
CA CYS A 554 3.85 0.01 8.42
C CYS A 554 4.04 -0.73 9.73
N VAL A 555 2.97 -0.87 10.50
CA VAL A 555 2.86 -1.87 11.57
C VAL A 555 2.21 -3.12 10.99
N ILE A 556 2.77 -4.29 11.28
CA ILE A 556 2.29 -5.56 10.75
C ILE A 556 1.50 -6.31 11.82
N VAL A 557 0.28 -6.71 11.47
CA VAL A 557 -0.46 -7.76 12.14
C VAL A 557 -0.43 -9.01 11.26
N SER A 558 -0.06 -10.13 11.84
CA SER A 558 0.03 -11.40 11.14
C SER A 558 -0.91 -12.41 11.78
N THR A 559 -1.52 -13.28 11.00
CA THR A 559 -2.25 -14.43 11.53
C THR A 559 -1.60 -15.73 11.09
N GLY A 560 -1.74 -16.79 11.85
CA GLY A 560 -1.19 -18.08 11.48
C GLY A 560 -1.66 -19.25 12.35
N GLU A 561 -1.44 -20.47 11.85
CA GLU A 561 -1.59 -21.68 12.65
C GLU A 561 -0.37 -21.95 13.51
N ASP A 562 0.79 -21.46 13.08
CA ASP A 562 2.07 -21.61 13.73
C ASP A 562 2.79 -20.26 13.86
N VAL A 563 3.85 -20.23 14.67
CA VAL A 563 4.67 -19.05 14.91
C VAL A 563 5.95 -19.10 14.08
N PRO A 564 6.30 -18.03 13.36
CA PRO A 564 7.55 -17.99 12.62
C PRO A 564 8.78 -18.31 13.47
N HIS A 565 9.70 -19.14 12.96
CA HIS A 565 10.90 -19.56 13.65
C HIS A 565 12.00 -18.51 13.67
N GLY A 566 12.80 -18.53 14.72
CA GLY A 566 13.99 -17.70 14.88
C GLY A 566 13.92 -16.77 16.08
N GLN A 567 14.88 -16.92 17.00
CA GLN A 567 14.94 -16.16 18.25
C GLN A 567 14.86 -14.64 18.05
N SER A 568 15.61 -14.10 17.06
CA SER A 568 15.61 -12.67 16.77
C SER A 568 14.30 -12.18 16.17
N LEU A 569 13.58 -13.04 15.44
CA LEU A 569 12.27 -12.75 14.87
C LEU A 569 11.19 -12.76 15.96
N ARG A 570 11.13 -13.85 16.75
CA ARG A 570 10.17 -13.95 17.88
C ARG A 570 10.34 -12.82 18.91
N ALA A 571 11.55 -12.29 19.05
CA ALA A 571 11.78 -11.14 19.92
C ALA A 571 11.15 -9.83 19.43
N ARG A 572 10.74 -9.74 18.14
CA ARG A 572 10.03 -8.61 17.53
C ARG A 572 8.53 -8.85 17.43
N LEU A 573 8.08 -10.06 17.72
CA LEU A 573 6.66 -10.42 17.65
C LEU A 573 6.02 -10.32 19.03
N ALA A 574 4.91 -9.60 19.14
CA ALA A 574 3.92 -9.84 20.16
C ALA A 574 3.10 -11.07 19.72
N ILE A 575 3.46 -12.24 20.20
CA ILE A 575 2.76 -13.49 19.90
C ILE A 575 1.55 -13.56 20.82
N VAL A 576 0.39 -13.66 20.20
CA VAL A 576 -0.91 -13.69 20.88
C VAL A 576 -1.59 -15.00 20.49
N GLU A 577 -1.77 -15.89 21.45
CA GLU A 577 -2.43 -17.16 21.23
C GLU A 577 -3.96 -16.99 21.26
N VAL A 578 -4.64 -17.54 20.26
CA VAL A 578 -6.11 -17.55 20.16
C VAL A 578 -6.60 -18.99 20.21
N SER A 579 -7.35 -19.30 21.23
CA SER A 579 -7.88 -20.64 21.51
C SER A 579 -9.34 -20.80 21.09
N PRO A 580 -9.82 -22.03 20.90
CA PRO A 580 -11.24 -22.27 20.66
C PRO A 580 -12.11 -21.75 21.81
N GLY A 581 -13.07 -20.88 21.48
CA GLY A 581 -13.97 -20.27 22.45
C GLY A 581 -13.57 -18.89 22.98
N ASP A 582 -12.37 -18.40 22.69
CA ASP A 582 -11.94 -17.07 23.12
C ASP A 582 -12.75 -15.95 22.46
N VAL A 583 -13.16 -16.13 21.20
CA VAL A 583 -13.93 -15.12 20.46
C VAL A 583 -15.42 -15.32 20.69
N ASP A 584 -16.07 -14.34 21.33
CA ASP A 584 -17.53 -14.33 21.49
C ASP A 584 -18.22 -13.89 20.18
N ARG A 585 -18.89 -14.86 19.52
CA ARG A 585 -19.61 -14.63 18.29
C ARG A 585 -20.80 -13.67 18.43
N ARG A 586 -21.38 -13.54 19.63
CA ARG A 586 -22.50 -12.65 19.89
C ARG A 586 -22.03 -11.21 19.89
N VAL A 587 -20.83 -10.97 20.42
CA VAL A 587 -20.16 -9.66 20.39
C VAL A 587 -19.58 -9.37 19.02
N LEU A 588 -18.99 -10.37 18.34
CA LEU A 588 -18.36 -10.22 17.03
C LEU A 588 -19.33 -9.70 15.95
N THR A 589 -20.54 -10.25 15.89
CA THR A 589 -21.50 -9.90 14.81
C THR A 589 -21.91 -8.42 14.78
N PRO A 590 -22.29 -7.76 15.89
CA PRO A 590 -22.50 -6.31 15.89
C PRO A 590 -21.24 -5.52 15.53
N LEU A 591 -20.06 -5.90 16.02
CA LEU A 591 -18.81 -5.23 15.72
C LEU A 591 -18.48 -5.29 14.21
N GLN A 592 -18.76 -6.42 13.53
CA GLN A 592 -18.60 -6.54 12.08
C GLN A 592 -19.55 -5.61 11.31
N ARG A 593 -20.77 -5.36 11.81
CA ARG A 593 -21.70 -4.39 11.21
C ARG A 593 -21.18 -2.96 11.33
N ASP A 594 -20.69 -2.59 12.51
CA ASP A 594 -20.08 -1.26 12.75
C ASP A 594 -18.84 -1.08 11.86
N ALA A 595 -18.01 -2.12 11.74
CA ALA A 595 -16.85 -2.13 10.87
C ALA A 595 -17.23 -1.92 9.39
N ALA A 596 -18.23 -2.66 8.89
CA ALA A 596 -18.73 -2.54 7.51
C ALA A 596 -19.40 -1.19 7.25
N ALA A 597 -20.01 -0.58 8.27
CA ALA A 597 -20.56 0.77 8.23
C ALA A 597 -19.50 1.88 8.27
N GLY A 598 -18.22 1.54 8.46
CA GLY A 598 -17.12 2.50 8.50
C GLY A 598 -16.95 3.23 9.84
N VAL A 599 -17.59 2.76 10.89
CA VAL A 599 -17.54 3.42 12.21
C VAL A 599 -16.10 3.47 12.75
N TYR A 600 -15.35 2.38 12.62
CA TYR A 600 -13.95 2.33 13.05
C TYR A 600 -13.03 3.21 12.20
N ALA A 601 -13.27 3.27 10.89
CA ALA A 601 -12.55 4.18 10.02
C ALA A 601 -12.83 5.65 10.35
N SER A 602 -14.05 5.98 10.82
CA SER A 602 -14.41 7.30 11.33
C SER A 602 -13.65 7.65 12.61
N ALA A 603 -13.52 6.70 13.54
CA ALA A 603 -12.71 6.88 14.75
C ALA A 603 -11.23 7.13 14.40
N MET A 604 -10.67 6.39 13.43
CA MET A 604 -9.31 6.56 12.96
C MET A 604 -9.13 7.90 12.23
N ALA A 605 -10.09 8.33 11.42
CA ALA A 605 -10.07 9.65 10.78
C ALA A 605 -9.98 10.80 11.81
N GLY A 606 -10.77 10.70 12.89
CA GLY A 606 -10.67 11.62 14.01
C GLY A 606 -9.32 11.57 14.71
N TYR A 607 -8.77 10.37 14.91
CA TYR A 607 -7.48 10.20 15.56
C TYR A 607 -6.32 10.77 14.73
N VAL A 608 -6.24 10.51 13.43
CA VAL A 608 -5.19 11.09 12.60
C VAL A 608 -5.34 12.62 12.48
N ARG A 609 -6.58 13.13 12.45
CA ARG A 609 -6.83 14.57 12.53
C ARG A 609 -6.27 15.17 13.82
N TRP A 610 -6.56 14.53 14.96
CA TRP A 610 -6.06 14.96 16.26
C TRP A 610 -4.54 14.91 16.37
N LEU A 611 -3.91 13.89 15.74
CA LEU A 611 -2.46 13.74 15.70
C LEU A 611 -1.77 14.79 14.82
N ALA A 612 -2.42 15.29 13.76
CA ALA A 612 -1.82 16.20 12.79
C ALA A 612 -1.22 17.46 13.44
N ASP A 613 -1.92 18.04 14.40
CA ASP A 613 -1.42 19.19 15.17
C ASP A 613 -0.34 18.86 16.18
N ARG A 614 -0.16 17.57 16.50
CA ARG A 614 0.64 17.12 17.64
C ARG A 614 1.91 16.39 17.26
N ILE A 615 2.10 16.09 15.97
CA ILE A 615 3.23 15.26 15.50
C ILE A 615 4.57 15.82 15.98
N GLU A 616 4.82 17.12 15.86
CA GLU A 616 6.10 17.70 16.23
C GLU A 616 6.32 17.62 17.75
N THR A 617 5.34 17.98 18.55
CA THR A 617 5.42 17.84 20.01
C THR A 617 5.62 16.38 20.43
N LEU A 618 4.89 15.46 19.79
CA LEU A 618 5.06 14.03 20.08
C LEU A 618 6.44 13.51 19.67
N ARG A 619 7.06 14.02 18.61
CA ARG A 619 8.44 13.67 18.21
C ARG A 619 9.46 14.09 19.27
N GLU A 620 9.26 15.23 19.89
CA GLU A 620 10.11 15.72 20.97
C GLU A 620 10.01 14.84 22.21
N THR A 621 8.79 14.42 22.58
CA THR A 621 8.52 13.74 23.87
C THR A 621 8.56 12.21 23.78
N ALA A 622 8.30 11.63 22.61
CA ALA A 622 8.15 10.17 22.44
C ALA A 622 9.36 9.34 22.91
N GLY A 623 10.56 9.88 22.78
CA GLY A 623 11.79 9.23 23.24
C GLY A 623 11.78 8.97 24.75
N GLU A 624 11.41 9.97 25.53
CA GLU A 624 11.33 9.91 26.99
C GLU A 624 10.13 9.07 27.45
N ASP A 625 8.98 9.22 26.80
CA ASP A 625 7.77 8.45 27.10
C ASP A 625 8.01 6.95 26.89
N LEU A 626 8.58 6.56 25.75
CA LEU A 626 8.91 5.17 25.45
C LEU A 626 9.98 4.62 26.42
N ALA A 627 10.98 5.42 26.79
CA ALA A 627 11.99 5.01 27.78
C ALA A 627 11.36 4.73 29.14
N ARG A 628 10.45 5.60 29.61
CA ARG A 628 9.71 5.44 30.85
C ARG A 628 8.79 4.21 30.84
N LEU A 629 8.06 3.99 29.73
CA LEU A 629 7.19 2.83 29.56
C LEU A 629 8.01 1.54 29.48
N ARG A 630 9.15 1.55 28.81
CA ARG A 630 10.07 0.40 28.73
C ARG A 630 10.66 0.06 30.09
N GLU A 631 11.08 1.06 30.89
CA GLU A 631 11.56 0.82 32.25
C GLU A 631 10.47 0.21 33.13
N ARG A 632 9.22 0.70 32.99
CA ARG A 632 8.08 0.11 33.70
C ARG A 632 7.83 -1.33 33.24
N ALA A 633 7.95 -1.62 31.95
CA ALA A 633 7.78 -2.95 31.37
C ALA A 633 8.88 -3.93 31.82
N TRP A 634 10.11 -3.49 32.06
CA TRP A 634 11.19 -4.30 32.63
C TRP A 634 10.82 -4.93 33.98
N ARG A 635 10.01 -4.21 34.76
CA ARG A 635 9.55 -4.68 36.08
C ARG A 635 8.49 -5.77 35.99
N LEU A 636 7.96 -6.06 34.78
CA LEU A 636 6.95 -7.09 34.53
C LEU A 636 7.53 -8.47 34.21
N ASN A 637 8.73 -8.80 34.63
CA ASN A 637 9.37 -10.14 34.47
C ASN A 637 9.87 -10.45 33.05
N SER A 638 10.43 -9.52 32.33
CA SER A 638 10.98 -9.80 31.00
C SER A 638 12.36 -10.47 31.07
N THR A 639 12.46 -11.67 30.53
CA THR A 639 13.74 -12.43 30.41
C THR A 639 14.54 -12.02 29.15
N HIS A 640 13.98 -11.22 28.25
CA HIS A 640 14.63 -10.83 27.01
C HIS A 640 14.57 -9.31 26.82
N ALA A 641 15.67 -8.71 26.34
CA ALA A 641 15.84 -7.27 26.23
C ALA A 641 14.82 -6.55 25.33
N ARG A 642 14.19 -7.24 24.36
CA ARG A 642 13.23 -6.63 23.41
C ARG A 642 11.77 -6.71 23.83
N THR A 643 11.40 -7.62 24.74
CA THR A 643 10.00 -7.70 25.21
C THR A 643 9.52 -6.38 25.83
N PRO A 644 10.33 -5.70 26.67
CA PRO A 644 9.95 -4.39 27.18
C PRO A 644 9.76 -3.32 26.12
N ASP A 645 10.50 -3.39 24.99
CA ASP A 645 10.32 -2.47 23.88
C ASP A 645 8.97 -2.69 23.18
N VAL A 646 8.60 -3.95 22.91
CA VAL A 646 7.29 -4.32 22.34
C VAL A 646 6.15 -3.81 23.22
N VAL A 647 6.22 -4.10 24.53
CA VAL A 647 5.23 -3.64 25.52
C VAL A 647 5.17 -2.12 25.56
N ALA A 648 6.31 -1.42 25.56
CA ALA A 648 6.37 0.03 25.58
C ALA A 648 5.72 0.67 24.36
N HIS A 649 5.95 0.11 23.17
CA HIS A 649 5.33 0.59 21.93
C HIS A 649 3.81 0.42 21.93
N LEU A 650 3.29 -0.73 22.39
CA LEU A 650 1.86 -0.96 22.52
C LEU A 650 1.24 -0.05 23.60
N ALA A 651 1.88 0.09 24.75
CA ALA A 651 1.44 0.96 25.81
C ALA A 651 1.43 2.44 25.38
N TYR A 652 2.44 2.89 24.62
CA TYR A 652 2.50 4.25 24.07
C TYR A 652 1.34 4.52 23.12
N ALA A 653 1.00 3.56 22.26
CA ALA A 653 -0.16 3.67 21.39
C ALA A 653 -1.46 3.86 22.17
N TRP A 654 -1.68 3.03 23.17
CA TRP A 654 -2.83 3.12 24.05
C TRP A 654 -2.86 4.44 24.84
N GLN A 655 -1.71 4.91 25.31
CA GLN A 655 -1.63 6.21 25.99
C GLN A 655 -2.12 7.34 25.09
N GLN A 656 -1.66 7.39 23.83
CA GLN A 656 -2.09 8.41 22.88
C GLN A 656 -3.56 8.27 22.50
N TRP A 657 -4.04 7.04 22.26
CA TRP A 657 -5.45 6.78 21.95
C TRP A 657 -6.39 7.16 23.09
N LEU A 658 -6.05 6.81 24.33
CA LEU A 658 -6.85 7.15 25.50
C LEU A 658 -6.84 8.66 25.79
N THR A 659 -5.76 9.37 25.49
CA THR A 659 -5.71 10.82 25.55
C THR A 659 -6.64 11.44 24.50
N PHE A 660 -6.58 10.97 23.26
CA PHE A 660 -7.50 11.37 22.19
C PHE A 660 -8.97 11.14 22.59
N ALA A 661 -9.29 9.96 23.12
CA ALA A 661 -10.64 9.60 23.53
C ALA A 661 -11.17 10.50 24.68
N ALA A 662 -10.30 10.93 25.59
CA ALA A 662 -10.65 11.89 26.63
C ALA A 662 -10.81 13.32 26.06
N ASP A 663 -9.88 13.77 25.20
CA ASP A 663 -9.94 15.10 24.56
C ASP A 663 -11.22 15.28 23.72
N THR A 664 -11.72 14.22 23.10
CA THR A 664 -12.99 14.24 22.35
C THR A 664 -14.23 14.16 23.24
N GLY A 665 -14.07 13.91 24.53
CA GLY A 665 -15.16 13.66 25.47
C GLY A 665 -15.84 12.30 25.28
N ALA A 666 -15.19 11.37 24.54
CA ALA A 666 -15.66 9.99 24.41
C ALA A 666 -15.45 9.20 25.72
N LEU A 667 -14.46 9.55 26.51
CA LEU A 667 -14.17 8.97 27.83
C LEU A 667 -14.10 10.07 28.91
N SER A 668 -14.62 9.76 30.08
CA SER A 668 -14.29 10.50 31.29
C SER A 668 -12.88 10.13 31.79
N GLU A 669 -12.31 10.94 32.67
CA GLU A 669 -11.01 10.66 33.28
C GLU A 669 -10.99 9.36 34.09
N ASP A 670 -12.10 9.03 34.76
CA ASP A 670 -12.22 7.78 35.51
C ASP A 670 -12.24 6.56 34.58
N GLU A 671 -13.01 6.63 33.46
CA GLU A 671 -13.02 5.58 32.43
C GLU A 671 -11.64 5.44 31.78
N ARG A 672 -10.97 6.55 31.46
CA ARG A 672 -9.61 6.56 30.92
C ARG A 672 -8.62 5.87 31.87
N ALA A 673 -8.67 6.19 33.15
CA ALA A 673 -7.80 5.59 34.16
C ALA A 673 -8.11 4.10 34.36
N ALA A 674 -9.38 3.69 34.31
CA ALA A 674 -9.77 2.28 34.38
C ALA A 674 -9.30 1.48 33.19
N LEU A 675 -9.49 2.00 31.94
CA LEU A 675 -9.00 1.37 30.73
C LEU A 675 -7.47 1.30 30.68
N TRP A 676 -6.77 2.34 31.15
CA TRP A 676 -5.31 2.28 31.24
C TRP A 676 -4.81 1.15 32.15
N ARG A 677 -5.48 0.90 33.29
CA ARG A 677 -5.16 -0.24 34.14
C ARG A 677 -5.40 -1.56 33.45
N ARG A 678 -6.58 -1.74 32.82
CA ARG A 678 -6.95 -2.93 32.03
C ARG A 678 -5.90 -3.21 30.96
N VAL A 679 -5.50 -2.19 30.20
CA VAL A 679 -4.46 -2.28 29.17
C VAL A 679 -3.11 -2.70 29.76
N TRP A 680 -2.70 -2.10 30.87
CA TRP A 680 -1.41 -2.39 31.46
C TRP A 680 -1.34 -3.82 32.05
N ASP A 681 -2.43 -4.30 32.62
CA ASP A 681 -2.54 -5.67 33.14
C ASP A 681 -2.44 -6.70 31.98
N ALA A 682 -3.15 -6.46 30.87
CA ALA A 682 -3.08 -7.30 29.68
C ALA A 682 -1.68 -7.34 29.05
N LEU A 683 -1.01 -6.19 28.95
CA LEU A 683 0.37 -6.12 28.45
C LEU A 683 1.37 -6.78 29.40
N GLY A 684 1.09 -6.82 30.71
CA GLY A 684 1.85 -7.58 31.69
C GLY A 684 1.73 -9.09 31.47
N MET A 685 0.54 -9.60 31.20
CA MET A 685 0.31 -11.01 30.84
C MET A 685 1.02 -11.35 29.53
N LEU A 686 0.88 -10.53 28.49
CA LEU A 686 1.60 -10.69 27.23
C LEU A 686 3.12 -10.81 27.45
N ALA A 687 3.72 -9.95 28.30
CA ALA A 687 5.15 -9.99 28.61
C ALA A 687 5.57 -11.33 29.23
N GLY A 688 4.72 -11.90 30.08
CA GLY A 688 4.93 -13.21 30.70
C GLY A 688 4.92 -14.35 29.68
N GLU A 689 3.95 -14.36 28.76
CA GLU A 689 3.82 -15.36 27.69
C GLU A 689 4.96 -15.28 26.69
N GLN A 690 5.37 -14.07 26.30
CA GLN A 690 6.53 -13.87 25.42
C GLN A 690 7.81 -14.49 25.98
N ALA A 691 8.00 -14.47 27.29
CA ALA A 691 9.15 -15.12 27.92
C ALA A 691 9.14 -16.65 27.74
N GLY A 692 7.96 -17.25 27.64
CA GLY A 692 7.77 -18.67 27.30
C GLY A 692 8.20 -18.97 25.86
N HIS A 693 7.64 -18.24 24.89
CA HIS A 693 7.94 -18.40 23.48
C HIS A 693 9.43 -18.20 23.14
N GLN A 694 10.09 -17.25 23.81
CA GLN A 694 11.51 -16.97 23.60
C GLN A 694 12.41 -18.02 24.22
N ARG A 695 12.03 -18.58 25.39
CA ARG A 695 12.75 -19.69 26.01
C ARG A 695 12.68 -20.95 25.16
N ALA A 696 11.53 -21.25 24.56
CA ALA A 696 11.35 -22.39 23.67
C ALA A 696 12.25 -22.35 22.42
N GLU A 697 12.54 -21.16 21.89
CA GLU A 697 13.42 -20.96 20.73
C GLU A 697 14.90 -20.73 21.09
N GLU A 698 15.22 -20.69 22.35
CA GLU A 698 16.60 -20.49 22.79
C GLU A 698 17.47 -21.68 22.38
N PRO A 699 18.54 -21.47 21.57
CA PRO A 699 19.26 -22.57 20.94
C PRO A 699 19.89 -23.57 21.88
N THR A 700 20.29 -23.17 23.10
CA THR A 700 20.90 -24.09 24.08
C THR A 700 19.85 -24.97 24.70
N ARG A 701 18.68 -24.44 25.06
CA ARG A 701 17.56 -25.20 25.59
C ARG A 701 17.02 -26.15 24.53
N ARG A 702 16.76 -25.63 23.34
CA ARG A 702 16.30 -26.43 22.22
C ARG A 702 17.24 -27.54 21.83
N PHE A 703 18.57 -27.31 21.93
CA PHE A 703 19.57 -28.35 21.73
C PHE A 703 19.42 -29.45 22.76
N LEU A 704 19.25 -29.12 24.04
CA LEU A 704 19.08 -30.12 25.11
C LEU A 704 17.78 -30.93 24.96
N ASP A 705 16.69 -30.27 24.63
CA ASP A 705 15.38 -30.90 24.39
C ASP A 705 15.41 -31.85 23.17
N LEU A 706 16.09 -31.45 22.08
CA LEU A 706 16.34 -32.30 20.91
C LEU A 706 17.25 -33.49 21.22
N LEU A 707 18.26 -33.31 22.08
CA LEU A 707 19.10 -34.46 22.55
C LEU A 707 18.27 -35.44 23.33
N VAL A 708 17.44 -34.98 24.27
CA VAL A 708 16.53 -35.86 25.02
C VAL A 708 15.62 -36.63 24.07
N SER A 709 15.07 -35.92 23.06
CA SER A 709 14.23 -36.56 22.05
C SER A 709 14.98 -37.56 21.17
N ALA A 710 16.24 -37.27 20.78
CA ALA A 710 17.10 -38.19 20.02
C ALA A 710 17.44 -39.47 20.80
N ILE A 711 17.66 -39.33 22.11
CA ILE A 711 17.89 -40.44 23.00
C ILE A 711 16.60 -41.27 23.19
N ALA A 712 15.46 -40.61 23.41
CA ALA A 712 14.18 -41.25 23.60
C ALA A 712 13.69 -42.03 22.37
N SER A 713 13.90 -41.49 21.15
CA SER A 713 13.57 -42.14 19.88
C SER A 713 14.51 -43.30 19.55
N GLY A 714 15.68 -43.38 20.18
CA GLY A 714 16.72 -44.39 19.87
C GLY A 714 17.58 -44.02 18.65
N GLU A 715 17.55 -42.79 18.19
CA GLU A 715 18.47 -42.27 17.17
C GLU A 715 19.88 -42.04 17.74
N ALA A 716 19.98 -41.83 19.03
CA ALA A 716 21.22 -41.62 19.74
C ALA A 716 21.22 -42.39 21.06
N HIS A 717 22.41 -42.74 21.58
CA HIS A 717 22.59 -43.32 22.89
C HIS A 717 23.78 -42.71 23.61
N VAL A 718 23.73 -42.88 24.94
CA VAL A 718 24.80 -42.55 25.87
C VAL A 718 25.28 -43.83 26.55
N ALA A 719 26.61 -44.04 26.70
CA ALA A 719 27.19 -45.17 27.40
C ALA A 719 27.83 -44.71 28.72
N ARG A 720 28.25 -45.64 29.56
CA ARG A 720 29.19 -45.34 30.67
C ARG A 720 30.58 -45.06 30.12
N THR A 721 31.47 -44.48 30.93
CA THR A 721 32.87 -44.15 30.54
C THR A 721 33.70 -45.41 30.20
N ASP A 722 33.28 -46.61 30.61
CA ASP A 722 33.85 -47.93 30.26
C ASP A 722 33.19 -48.55 29.00
N GLY A 723 32.25 -47.84 28.34
CA GLY A 723 31.55 -48.27 27.12
C GLY A 723 30.35 -49.20 27.38
N ARG A 724 30.02 -49.54 28.61
CA ARG A 724 28.88 -50.38 28.99
C ARG A 724 27.61 -49.56 29.12
N GLU A 725 26.47 -50.27 29.32
CA GLU A 725 25.18 -49.64 29.61
C GLU A 725 25.21 -48.85 30.92
N PRO A 726 24.60 -47.65 30.94
CA PRO A 726 24.39 -46.87 32.15
C PRO A 726 23.30 -47.46 33.04
N ALA A 727 23.19 -46.98 34.28
CA ALA A 727 22.03 -47.24 35.10
C ALA A 727 20.76 -46.75 34.37
N HIS A 728 19.68 -47.53 34.40
CA HIS A 728 18.45 -47.27 33.62
C HIS A 728 18.72 -47.12 32.11
N PRO A 729 19.25 -48.15 31.42
CA PRO A 729 19.75 -48.06 30.05
C PRO A 729 18.70 -47.54 29.03
N GLU A 730 17.40 -47.83 29.24
CA GLU A 730 16.32 -47.36 28.38
C GLU A 730 16.19 -45.84 28.36
N SER A 731 16.50 -45.16 29.46
CA SER A 731 16.50 -43.68 29.54
C SER A 731 17.65 -43.04 28.75
N TRP A 732 18.66 -43.82 28.35
CA TRP A 732 19.86 -43.40 27.69
C TRP A 732 20.03 -43.95 26.26
N GLY A 733 18.91 -44.35 25.61
CA GLY A 733 18.90 -44.80 24.24
C GLY A 733 19.22 -46.27 24.00
N TRP A 734 19.22 -47.08 25.06
CA TRP A 734 19.32 -48.51 24.96
C TRP A 734 17.94 -49.16 24.93
N ARG A 735 17.81 -50.32 24.30
CA ARG A 735 16.56 -51.08 24.25
C ARG A 735 16.78 -52.49 24.68
N LEU A 736 15.90 -53.05 25.52
CA LEU A 736 15.95 -54.45 25.91
C LEU A 736 15.60 -55.33 24.72
N GLN A 737 16.52 -56.19 24.34
CA GLN A 737 16.33 -57.13 23.23
C GLN A 737 16.41 -58.55 23.74
N GLU A 738 15.51 -59.44 23.27
CA GLU A 738 15.54 -60.87 23.57
C GLU A 738 16.69 -61.52 22.80
N PRO A 739 17.58 -62.29 23.48
CA PRO A 739 18.61 -63.01 22.76
C PRO A 739 18.01 -64.12 21.90
N TYR A 740 18.65 -64.44 20.77
CA TYR A 740 18.28 -65.51 19.89
C TYR A 740 18.42 -66.86 20.68
N GLY A 741 17.28 -67.55 21.01
CA GLY A 741 17.32 -68.92 21.62
C GLY A 741 16.56 -69.02 22.94
N GLY A 742 15.40 -68.39 23.14
CA GLY A 742 14.40 -68.58 24.22
C GLY A 742 14.91 -69.07 25.54
N ASP A 743 14.84 -68.33 26.59
CA ASP A 743 15.06 -68.48 28.04
C ASP A 743 16.19 -67.60 28.63
N ALA A 744 16.84 -66.72 27.86
CA ALA A 744 17.85 -65.83 28.42
C ALA A 744 17.22 -64.47 28.78
N ALA A 745 17.67 -63.87 29.88
CA ALA A 745 17.26 -62.55 30.32
C ALA A 745 17.47 -61.51 29.19
N ARG A 746 16.54 -60.54 29.00
CA ARG A 746 16.65 -59.47 28.05
C ARG A 746 17.93 -58.67 28.26
N VAL A 747 18.69 -58.44 27.20
CA VAL A 747 19.96 -57.70 27.22
C VAL A 747 19.78 -56.31 26.70
N PRO A 748 20.29 -55.26 27.37
CA PRO A 748 20.27 -53.94 26.85
C PRO A 748 21.21 -53.79 25.63
N VAL A 749 20.65 -53.33 24.52
CA VAL A 749 21.38 -53.10 23.26
C VAL A 749 21.31 -51.63 22.92
N ALA A 750 22.45 -51.00 22.66
CA ALA A 750 22.57 -49.63 22.28
C ALA A 750 21.89 -49.38 20.92
N LYS A 751 21.08 -48.34 20.80
CA LYS A 751 20.45 -47.93 19.53
C LYS A 751 20.98 -46.57 19.03
N GLY A 752 21.03 -46.40 17.72
CA GLY A 752 21.51 -45.19 17.09
C GLY A 752 23.00 -44.90 17.33
N ASN A 753 23.40 -43.67 17.09
CA ASN A 753 24.78 -43.24 17.24
C ASN A 753 25.11 -42.91 18.68
N ARG A 754 26.32 -43.28 19.14
CA ARG A 754 26.79 -42.85 20.44
C ARG A 754 27.15 -41.36 20.42
N ILE A 755 26.48 -40.55 21.26
CA ILE A 755 26.70 -39.12 21.37
C ILE A 755 27.55 -38.72 22.59
N GLY A 756 27.77 -39.63 23.51
CA GLY A 756 28.53 -39.31 24.70
C GLY A 756 28.59 -40.42 25.76
N TRP A 757 29.03 -40.08 26.94
CA TRP A 757 29.21 -40.96 28.12
C TRP A 757 28.66 -40.30 29.38
N LEU A 758 28.12 -41.11 30.26
CA LEU A 758 27.60 -40.74 31.57
C LEU A 758 28.59 -41.17 32.67
N ASP A 759 28.91 -40.25 33.57
CA ASP A 759 29.72 -40.49 34.78
C ASP A 759 29.04 -39.78 35.97
N GLY A 760 28.35 -40.54 36.80
CA GLY A 760 27.47 -39.98 37.82
C GLY A 760 26.41 -39.04 37.22
N ASP A 761 26.37 -37.80 37.69
CA ASP A 761 25.45 -36.77 37.22
C ASP A 761 26.00 -35.92 36.06
N THR A 762 27.18 -36.29 35.51
CA THR A 762 27.81 -35.54 34.42
C THR A 762 27.72 -36.31 33.11
N LEU A 763 27.11 -35.68 32.12
CA LEU A 763 27.02 -36.12 30.73
C LEU A 763 28.18 -35.54 29.93
N TYR A 764 29.08 -36.37 29.43
CA TYR A 764 30.21 -36.00 28.56
C TYR A 764 29.80 -36.21 27.11
N LEU A 765 29.45 -35.14 26.37
CA LEU A 765 29.00 -35.20 24.98
C LEU A 765 30.17 -35.00 24.01
N LEU A 766 30.18 -35.77 22.94
CA LEU A 766 30.98 -35.51 21.76
C LEU A 766 30.35 -34.32 21.02
N PRO A 767 31.03 -33.16 20.91
CA PRO A 767 30.40 -31.94 20.42
C PRO A 767 29.71 -32.11 19.07
N GLU A 768 30.42 -32.71 18.11
CA GLU A 768 29.94 -32.91 16.75
C GLU A 768 28.82 -33.96 16.68
N ALA A 769 28.99 -35.10 17.33
CA ALA A 769 28.01 -36.19 17.33
C ALA A 769 26.68 -35.75 17.98
N ALA A 770 26.75 -35.06 19.11
CA ALA A 770 25.59 -34.54 19.81
C ALA A 770 24.89 -33.44 18.97
N TYR A 771 25.68 -32.54 18.37
CA TYR A 771 25.12 -31.53 17.50
C TYR A 771 24.42 -32.13 16.27
N VAL A 772 25.06 -33.13 15.60
CA VAL A 772 24.48 -33.80 14.43
C VAL A 772 23.18 -34.51 14.79
N ALA A 773 23.14 -35.22 15.93
CA ALA A 773 21.95 -35.92 16.39
C ALA A 773 20.79 -34.96 16.66
N ALA A 774 21.04 -33.88 17.41
CA ALA A 774 20.04 -32.85 17.68
C ALA A 774 19.58 -32.12 16.40
N ASN A 775 20.53 -31.71 15.53
CA ASN A 775 20.21 -30.99 14.31
C ASN A 775 19.50 -31.86 13.26
N ARG A 776 19.71 -33.17 13.27
CA ARG A 776 18.98 -34.10 12.40
C ARG A 776 17.48 -34.11 12.73
N LEU A 777 17.13 -34.22 14.00
CA LEU A 777 15.74 -34.09 14.45
C LEU A 777 15.18 -32.70 14.18
N ALA A 778 15.96 -31.66 14.47
CA ALA A 778 15.59 -30.27 14.17
C ALA A 778 15.28 -30.05 12.69
N THR A 779 16.10 -30.64 11.80
CA THR A 779 15.90 -30.56 10.35
C THR A 779 14.67 -31.36 9.90
N ALA A 780 14.44 -32.53 10.50
CA ALA A 780 13.27 -33.36 10.21
C ALA A 780 11.94 -32.67 10.60
N THR A 781 11.98 -31.80 11.62
CA THR A 781 10.83 -30.98 12.04
C THR A 781 10.79 -29.60 11.33
N GLY A 782 11.65 -29.35 10.36
CA GLY A 782 11.66 -28.12 9.58
C GLY A 782 12.36 -26.92 10.22
N ALA A 783 12.96 -27.10 11.36
CA ALA A 783 13.49 -26.01 12.17
C ALA A 783 14.92 -26.31 12.66
N PRO A 784 15.95 -26.25 11.79
CA PRO A 784 17.34 -26.51 12.15
C PRO A 784 17.82 -25.61 13.29
N LEU A 785 18.84 -26.03 14.06
CA LEU A 785 19.35 -25.30 15.22
C LEU A 785 19.87 -23.88 14.90
N GLY A 786 20.19 -23.59 13.66
CA GLY A 786 20.53 -22.24 13.17
C GLY A 786 21.81 -21.63 13.74
N ILE A 787 22.60 -22.37 14.51
CA ILE A 787 23.90 -21.94 15.07
C ILE A 787 24.99 -22.99 14.83
N ALA A 788 26.23 -22.55 14.69
CA ALA A 788 27.36 -23.47 14.55
C ALA A 788 27.70 -24.18 15.88
N PRO A 789 28.25 -25.41 15.83
CA PRO A 789 28.62 -26.17 17.05
C PRO A 789 29.49 -25.36 18.01
N LYS A 790 30.48 -24.64 17.53
CA LYS A 790 31.37 -23.78 18.32
C LYS A 790 30.61 -22.67 19.05
N THR A 791 29.66 -22.04 18.36
CA THR A 791 28.78 -20.99 18.93
C THR A 791 27.85 -21.57 19.98
N LEU A 792 27.32 -22.78 19.75
CA LEU A 792 26.53 -23.50 20.73
C LEU A 792 27.33 -23.79 22.02
N GLY A 793 28.55 -24.30 21.90
CA GLY A 793 29.44 -24.49 23.05
C GLY A 793 29.71 -23.22 23.85
N LYS A 794 29.91 -22.09 23.14
CA LYS A 794 30.06 -20.78 23.76
C LYS A 794 28.82 -20.37 24.56
N ARG A 795 27.64 -20.51 23.98
CA ARG A 795 26.37 -20.15 24.64
C ARG A 795 26.05 -21.08 25.83
N LEU A 796 26.34 -22.39 25.72
CA LEU A 796 26.20 -23.31 26.83
C LEU A 796 27.06 -22.89 28.03
N HIS A 797 28.29 -22.41 27.75
CA HIS A 797 29.17 -21.88 28.78
C HIS A 797 28.66 -20.59 29.40
N GLU A 798 28.30 -19.58 28.55
CA GLU A 798 27.77 -18.29 29.01
C GLU A 798 26.52 -18.42 29.88
N ARG A 799 25.75 -19.49 29.70
CA ARG A 799 24.57 -19.81 30.52
C ARG A 799 24.84 -20.72 31.72
N GLY A 800 26.07 -21.05 31.97
CA GLY A 800 26.43 -21.89 33.12
C GLY A 800 25.91 -23.33 33.01
N LEU A 801 25.63 -23.85 31.80
CA LEU A 801 25.12 -25.20 31.54
C LEU A 801 26.26 -26.21 31.42
N LEU A 802 27.51 -25.76 31.26
CA LEU A 802 28.67 -26.64 31.26
C LEU A 802 29.19 -26.85 32.69
N ALA A 803 29.31 -28.10 33.09
CA ALA A 803 29.82 -28.48 34.40
C ALA A 803 31.33 -28.24 34.57
N ALA A 804 32.07 -28.24 33.44
CA ALA A 804 33.51 -27.95 33.41
C ALA A 804 33.94 -27.41 32.05
N VAL A 805 34.92 -26.50 32.04
CA VAL A 805 35.56 -25.93 30.86
C VAL A 805 37.06 -25.77 31.07
N GLU A 806 37.85 -25.80 29.98
CA GLU A 806 39.28 -25.43 30.03
C GLU A 806 39.45 -23.95 29.63
N PRO A 807 40.54 -23.30 30.12
CA PRO A 807 40.87 -21.96 29.68
C PRO A 807 41.02 -21.88 28.14
N GLY A 808 40.27 -20.97 27.50
CA GLY A 808 40.32 -20.77 26.06
C GLY A 808 39.45 -21.73 25.21
N GLY A 809 38.67 -22.62 25.85
CA GLY A 809 37.74 -23.54 25.14
C GLY A 809 36.50 -23.86 25.94
N TYR A 810 35.55 -24.58 25.30
CA TYR A 810 34.27 -24.99 25.90
C TYR A 810 34.20 -26.51 26.11
N THR A 811 35.29 -27.23 25.82
CA THR A 811 35.41 -28.68 25.96
C THR A 811 36.51 -29.02 26.93
N VAL A 812 36.37 -30.16 27.64
CA VAL A 812 37.38 -30.72 28.53
C VAL A 812 37.90 -32.04 27.99
N PRO A 813 39.21 -32.39 28.18
CA PRO A 813 39.73 -33.69 27.84
C PRO A 813 39.27 -34.72 28.91
N ARG A 814 38.69 -35.82 28.41
CA ARG A 814 38.34 -36.99 29.27
C ARG A 814 38.86 -38.26 28.62
N VAL A 815 39.24 -39.23 29.46
CA VAL A 815 39.55 -40.57 29.01
C VAL A 815 38.26 -41.39 29.10
N VAL A 816 37.78 -41.81 27.93
CA VAL A 816 36.55 -42.58 27.74
C VAL A 816 36.82 -43.74 26.77
N ASP A 817 36.37 -44.94 27.06
CA ASP A 817 36.70 -46.13 26.28
C ASP A 817 38.23 -46.31 26.08
N GLY A 818 39.05 -45.95 27.09
CA GLY A 818 40.50 -46.01 26.98
C GLY A 818 41.16 -44.97 26.06
N ARG A 819 40.43 -44.02 25.51
CA ARG A 819 40.91 -42.97 24.61
C ARG A 819 40.65 -41.57 25.16
N ARG A 820 41.61 -40.69 24.95
CA ARG A 820 41.42 -39.28 25.32
C ARG A 820 40.57 -38.56 24.29
N GLN A 821 39.39 -38.06 24.69
CA GLN A 821 38.42 -37.29 23.86
C GLN A 821 38.22 -35.90 24.44
N ARG A 822 37.91 -34.92 23.56
CA ARG A 822 37.46 -33.62 24.01
C ARG A 822 35.93 -33.59 23.99
N VAL A 823 35.32 -33.32 25.14
CA VAL A 823 33.88 -33.44 25.36
C VAL A 823 33.29 -32.17 25.98
N LEU A 824 32.00 -31.90 25.73
CA LEU A 824 31.22 -30.98 26.52
C LEU A 824 30.74 -31.69 27.79
N ALA A 825 31.02 -31.13 28.95
CA ALA A 825 30.57 -31.66 30.23
C ALA A 825 29.29 -30.94 30.66
N ILE A 826 28.16 -31.63 30.71
CA ILE A 826 26.83 -31.05 31.05
C ILE A 826 26.30 -31.82 32.26
N ASN A 827 25.74 -31.12 33.25
CA ASN A 827 25.06 -31.81 34.36
C ASN A 827 23.69 -32.34 33.90
N THR A 828 23.36 -33.57 34.22
CA THR A 828 22.10 -34.27 33.82
C THR A 828 20.85 -33.57 34.32
N ARG A 829 20.92 -32.79 35.42
CA ARG A 829 19.79 -31.93 35.87
C ARG A 829 19.28 -30.97 34.82
N HIS A 830 20.13 -30.55 33.88
CA HIS A 830 19.75 -29.66 32.82
C HIS A 830 18.98 -30.32 31.64
N LEU A 831 18.94 -31.67 31.63
CA LEU A 831 18.18 -32.46 30.64
C LEU A 831 16.75 -32.77 31.12
N ILE A 832 16.44 -32.55 32.40
CA ILE A 832 15.09 -32.75 32.94
C ILE A 832 14.37 -31.42 32.92
N PRO A 833 13.15 -31.28 32.29
CA PRO A 833 12.38 -30.06 32.41
C PRO A 833 12.03 -29.80 33.88
N PRO A 834 12.07 -28.53 34.35
CA PRO A 834 11.60 -28.23 35.70
C PRO A 834 10.11 -28.59 35.79
N THR A 835 9.79 -29.58 36.62
CA THR A 835 8.42 -29.88 37.03
C THR A 835 7.84 -28.60 37.65
N ALA A 836 6.72 -28.13 37.12
CA ALA A 836 6.00 -27.04 37.74
C ALA A 836 5.57 -27.47 39.17
N GLY A 837 6.11 -26.76 40.15
CA GLY A 837 5.69 -26.90 41.57
C GLY A 837 6.75 -27.47 42.48
N THR A 838 7.66 -26.62 42.95
CA THR A 838 8.10 -26.49 44.35
C THR A 838 9.02 -25.29 44.46
N SER A 839 8.49 -24.19 44.97
CA SER A 839 9.28 -23.10 45.53
C SER A 839 9.96 -23.66 46.82
N GLY A 840 11.18 -24.11 46.68
CA GLY A 840 12.04 -24.40 47.81
C GLY A 840 12.76 -23.14 48.27
N SER A 841 12.38 -22.61 49.39
CA SER A 841 13.17 -21.67 50.15
C SER A 841 14.38 -22.35 50.77
N ASP A 842 15.56 -21.94 50.37
CA ASP A 842 16.79 -22.21 51.10
C ASP A 842 16.96 -21.13 52.19
N GLY A 843 17.25 -21.64 53.39
CA GLY A 843 18.07 -20.92 54.36
C GLY A 843 17.39 -20.43 55.62
N GLU A 844 17.44 -21.14 56.70
CA GLU A 844 18.08 -20.85 57.94
C GLU A 844 17.47 -21.62 59.12
N GLU A 845 18.31 -22.39 59.77
CA GLU A 845 18.05 -23.07 61.05
C GLU A 845 17.79 -22.06 62.15
N ALA A 846 16.72 -22.25 62.94
CA ALA A 846 16.79 -22.11 64.41
C ALA A 846 15.50 -22.56 65.07
N ASN A 847 15.56 -23.69 65.72
CA ASN A 847 15.12 -24.05 67.07
C ASN A 847 13.74 -23.56 67.59
N GLY A 848 12.91 -24.50 68.02
CA GLY A 848 12.15 -24.33 69.22
C GLY A 848 10.68 -24.72 69.27
N SER A 849 10.41 -25.99 69.69
CA SER A 849 9.33 -26.36 70.60
C SER A 849 7.83 -26.23 70.28
N LYS A 850 7.20 -27.41 70.14
CA LYS A 850 6.08 -27.97 70.91
C LYS A 850 4.64 -27.46 70.81
N GLU A 851 3.79 -28.46 70.51
CA GLU A 851 2.46 -28.71 71.08
C GLU A 851 1.33 -27.78 70.65
N ASP A 852 0.17 -28.22 70.08
CA ASP A 852 -0.79 -29.18 70.57
C ASP A 852 -1.96 -29.30 69.57
N ALA A 853 -2.45 -30.56 69.43
CA ALA A 853 -3.83 -31.02 69.40
C ALA A 853 -4.81 -30.59 68.34
N LEU A 854 -5.27 -31.54 67.56
CA LEU A 854 -6.56 -31.86 66.93
C LEU A 854 -7.79 -31.61 67.89
N PRO A 855 -9.10 -31.70 67.48
CA PRO A 855 -9.67 -32.47 66.34
C PRO A 855 -11.03 -31.95 65.79
N GLY A 856 -11.53 -32.67 64.78
CA GLY A 856 -12.96 -32.94 64.53
C GLY A 856 -13.61 -32.06 63.48
N ASP A 857 -14.51 -32.52 62.68
CA ASP A 857 -15.21 -33.75 62.44
C ASP A 857 -16.03 -33.63 61.16
N ARG A 858 -16.09 -34.70 60.34
CA ARG A 858 -17.21 -35.28 59.57
C ARG A 858 -18.14 -34.33 58.82
N THR A 859 -18.50 -34.60 57.55
CA THR A 859 -19.31 -35.74 57.01
C THR A 859 -19.29 -35.63 55.47
N ARG A 860 -18.89 -36.57 54.69
CA ARG A 860 -19.57 -37.75 54.12
C ARG A 860 -20.99 -37.49 53.58
N THR A 861 -21.12 -37.63 52.28
CA THR A 861 -22.05 -38.49 51.49
C THR A 861 -21.77 -38.13 50.03
N GLY A 862 -21.60 -38.93 49.02
CA GLY A 862 -22.00 -40.33 48.82
C GLY A 862 -22.38 -40.49 47.38
N ILE A 863 -21.56 -41.16 46.64
CA ILE A 863 -21.83 -42.15 45.58
C ILE A 863 -23.18 -42.05 44.84
N VAL A 864 -23.14 -42.06 43.51
CA VAL A 864 -23.62 -43.16 42.65
C VAL A 864 -23.09 -42.99 41.23
N ALA A 865 -22.44 -44.04 40.75
CA ALA A 865 -22.17 -44.32 39.34
C ALA A 865 -23.45 -44.96 38.75
N ASP A 866 -23.66 -44.72 37.47
CA ASP A 866 -24.29 -45.74 36.61
C ASP A 866 -23.86 -45.50 35.15
N ASP A 867 -23.38 -46.54 34.58
CA ASP A 867 -23.07 -46.85 33.18
C ASP A 867 -24.36 -47.40 32.49
N PRO A 868 -24.31 -47.83 31.27
CA PRO A 868 -24.49 -47.21 29.96
C PRO A 868 -25.74 -47.67 29.24
N VAL A 869 -26.20 -46.98 28.23
CA VAL A 869 -27.21 -47.51 27.27
C VAL A 869 -26.77 -47.29 25.83
N SER A 870 -26.69 -48.42 25.22
CA SER A 870 -26.50 -48.89 23.86
C SER A 870 -27.15 -48.10 22.72
N VAL A 871 -26.43 -48.18 21.60
CA VAL A 871 -26.77 -47.89 20.20
C VAL A 871 -27.98 -48.75 19.73
N PRO A 872 -28.75 -48.28 18.74
CA PRO A 872 -28.99 -49.16 17.61
C PRO A 872 -28.66 -48.57 16.25
N ASP A 873 -28.14 -49.43 15.41
CA ASP A 873 -27.90 -49.38 13.99
C ASP A 873 -29.15 -49.04 13.16
N GLY A 874 -28.92 -48.46 11.96
CA GLY A 874 -29.91 -48.39 10.91
C GLY A 874 -29.46 -47.60 9.70
N ASP A 875 -28.77 -48.23 8.80
CA ASP A 875 -28.64 -47.90 7.36
C ASP A 875 -29.98 -48.24 6.65
N PRO A 876 -30.23 -47.87 5.36
CA PRO A 876 -29.41 -47.36 4.30
C PRO A 876 -30.08 -46.40 3.25
N VAL A 877 -29.22 -45.78 2.41
CA VAL A 877 -29.39 -45.54 0.95
C VAL A 877 -30.42 -44.49 0.45
N ALA A 878 -29.92 -43.46 -0.18
CA ALA A 878 -30.51 -42.90 -1.39
C ALA A 878 -29.46 -42.25 -2.31
N ARG A 879 -29.51 -42.71 -3.52
CA ARG A 879 -28.62 -42.47 -4.65
C ARG A 879 -28.76 -41.06 -5.19
N HIS A 880 -27.66 -40.48 -5.60
CA HIS A 880 -27.60 -39.29 -6.45
C HIS A 880 -27.77 -39.65 -7.91
N ASN A 881 -28.52 -38.79 -8.62
CA ASN A 881 -28.55 -38.72 -10.09
C ASN A 881 -27.73 -37.49 -10.54
N PRO A 882 -26.99 -37.63 -11.65
CA PRO A 882 -26.20 -36.53 -12.21
C PRO A 882 -27.02 -35.71 -13.23
N VAL A 883 -26.65 -34.43 -13.31
CA VAL A 883 -27.15 -33.43 -14.27
C VAL A 883 -26.48 -33.64 -15.63
N PRO A 884 -27.20 -33.51 -16.77
CA PRO A 884 -26.69 -33.88 -18.09
C PRO A 884 -25.79 -32.81 -18.72
N VAL A 885 -24.73 -33.27 -19.33
CA VAL A 885 -23.87 -32.50 -20.24
C VAL A 885 -24.50 -32.50 -21.63
N LEU A 886 -24.72 -31.34 -22.21
CA LEU A 886 -25.12 -31.15 -23.58
C LEU A 886 -23.97 -31.48 -24.55
N ALA A 887 -24.21 -32.42 -25.42
CA ALA A 887 -23.39 -32.80 -26.53
C ALA A 887 -23.40 -31.73 -27.62
N SER A 888 -22.23 -31.29 -28.09
CA SER A 888 -22.07 -30.60 -29.35
C SER A 888 -21.36 -31.49 -30.37
N GLU A 889 -21.91 -31.46 -31.56
CA GLU A 889 -21.72 -32.35 -32.69
C GLU A 889 -20.26 -32.46 -33.17
N ARG A 890 -19.94 -33.70 -33.57
CA ARG A 890 -18.74 -34.08 -34.30
C ARG A 890 -18.78 -33.50 -35.73
N ARG A 891 -17.71 -32.82 -36.12
CA ARG A 891 -17.30 -32.79 -37.52
C ARG A 891 -16.04 -33.65 -37.71
N GLU A 892 -16.19 -34.60 -38.60
CA GLU A 892 -15.11 -35.46 -39.10
C GLU A 892 -14.04 -34.59 -39.75
N SER A 893 -12.76 -34.79 -39.39
CA SER A 893 -11.63 -34.42 -40.21
C SER A 893 -10.59 -35.52 -40.14
N THR A 894 -10.24 -35.90 -41.31
CA THR A 894 -9.25 -36.83 -41.85
C THR A 894 -7.97 -36.99 -41.05
N GLY A 895 -7.52 -38.24 -40.95
CA GLY A 895 -6.44 -38.75 -40.14
C GLY A 895 -5.06 -38.12 -40.37
N VAL A 896 -4.47 -37.77 -39.25
CA VAL A 896 -3.03 -37.62 -39.04
C VAL A 896 -2.71 -38.56 -37.86
N PRO A 897 -1.64 -39.39 -37.92
CA PRO A 897 -1.37 -40.36 -36.86
C PRO A 897 -1.03 -39.66 -35.55
N ASP A 898 -1.65 -40.14 -34.49
CA ASP A 898 -1.43 -39.74 -33.08
C ASP A 898 0.05 -39.89 -32.71
N VAL A 899 0.74 -38.76 -32.53
CA VAL A 899 2.03 -38.72 -31.85
C VAL A 899 1.70 -38.66 -30.36
N PRO A 900 2.16 -39.60 -29.54
CA PRO A 900 1.90 -39.59 -28.12
C PRO A 900 2.42 -38.27 -27.49
N GLU A 901 1.59 -37.57 -26.71
CA GLU A 901 2.00 -36.40 -25.93
C GLU A 901 3.19 -36.77 -25.04
N PRO A 902 4.32 -36.05 -25.16
CA PRO A 902 5.47 -36.32 -24.32
C PRO A 902 5.13 -35.95 -22.85
N GLN A 903 5.43 -36.85 -21.94
CA GLN A 903 5.29 -36.59 -20.49
C GLN A 903 6.14 -35.40 -20.07
N PRO A 904 5.68 -34.57 -19.10
CA PRO A 904 6.44 -33.44 -18.61
C PRO A 904 7.74 -33.89 -17.95
N LEU A 905 8.82 -33.14 -18.22
CA LEU A 905 10.15 -33.42 -17.71
C LEU A 905 10.24 -33.11 -16.20
N PRO A 906 11.09 -33.83 -15.43
CA PRO A 906 11.37 -33.46 -14.04
C PRO A 906 11.98 -32.05 -13.94
N PHE A 907 11.63 -31.30 -12.91
CA PHE A 907 12.02 -29.89 -12.71
C PHE A 907 13.55 -29.66 -12.78
N CYS A 908 14.35 -30.59 -12.27
CA CYS A 908 15.83 -30.54 -12.35
C CYS A 908 16.39 -30.59 -13.78
N ASP A 909 15.68 -31.22 -14.70
CA ASP A 909 16.10 -31.29 -16.11
C ASP A 909 15.80 -29.98 -16.84
N TYR A 910 14.74 -29.26 -16.45
CA TYR A 910 14.47 -27.92 -16.96
C TYR A 910 15.54 -26.91 -16.58
N GLN A 911 16.02 -26.95 -15.34
CA GLN A 911 17.07 -26.06 -14.88
C GLN A 911 18.38 -26.28 -15.63
N ARG A 912 18.75 -27.52 -15.86
CA ARG A 912 19.92 -27.86 -16.67
C ARG A 912 19.79 -27.38 -18.12
N ALA A 913 18.66 -27.68 -18.76
CA ALA A 913 18.39 -27.24 -20.12
C ALA A 913 18.41 -25.70 -20.24
N ALA A 914 17.94 -24.98 -19.24
CA ALA A 914 17.98 -23.53 -19.21
C ALA A 914 19.40 -22.98 -19.08
N VAL A 915 20.23 -23.56 -18.24
CA VAL A 915 21.64 -23.15 -18.10
C VAL A 915 22.40 -23.40 -19.42
N THR A 916 22.18 -24.54 -20.06
CA THR A 916 22.82 -24.86 -21.34
C THR A 916 22.36 -23.89 -22.44
N LEU A 917 21.05 -23.59 -22.52
CA LEU A 917 20.51 -22.62 -23.45
C LEU A 917 21.01 -21.21 -23.18
N HIS A 918 21.14 -20.85 -21.91
CA HIS A 918 21.70 -19.56 -21.52
C HIS A 918 23.16 -19.42 -21.92
N ASN A 919 23.97 -20.43 -21.66
CA ASN A 919 25.38 -20.45 -22.07
C ASN A 919 25.50 -20.36 -23.59
N TRP A 920 24.67 -21.08 -24.32
CA TRP A 920 24.63 -21.05 -25.79
C TRP A 920 24.36 -19.66 -26.37
N LEU A 921 23.52 -18.89 -25.68
CA LEU A 921 23.17 -17.53 -26.07
C LEU A 921 24.26 -16.52 -25.70
N THR A 922 24.95 -16.77 -24.59
CA THR A 922 25.95 -15.82 -24.04
C THR A 922 27.34 -15.99 -24.72
N ASP A 923 27.67 -17.17 -25.21
CA ASP A 923 28.92 -17.45 -25.92
C ASP A 923 28.85 -17.28 -27.45
N GLY A 924 27.70 -16.82 -27.98
CA GLY A 924 27.50 -16.57 -29.39
C GLY A 924 27.32 -17.84 -30.25
N THR A 925 27.25 -19.01 -29.63
CA THR A 925 27.09 -20.30 -30.36
C THR A 925 25.78 -20.33 -31.13
N PHE A 926 24.76 -19.60 -30.64
CA PHE A 926 23.42 -19.61 -31.25
C PHE A 926 23.34 -18.87 -32.59
N ASP A 927 24.19 -17.88 -32.80
CA ASP A 927 24.17 -17.04 -34.02
C ASP A 927 24.71 -17.75 -35.26
N HIS A 928 25.38 -18.91 -35.09
CA HIS A 928 26.08 -19.64 -36.14
C HIS A 928 25.68 -21.12 -36.27
N LEU A 929 24.57 -21.54 -35.66
CA LEU A 929 24.14 -22.93 -35.65
C LEU A 929 23.73 -23.41 -37.05
N PRO A 930 24.28 -24.55 -37.56
CA PRO A 930 23.88 -25.13 -38.81
C PRO A 930 22.46 -25.70 -38.79
N ASP A 931 21.87 -25.94 -39.95
CA ASP A 931 20.58 -26.60 -40.09
C ASP A 931 20.78 -28.05 -40.55
N PRO A 932 20.44 -29.10 -39.79
CA PRO A 932 19.76 -29.08 -38.45
C PRO A 932 20.68 -28.65 -37.30
N VAL A 933 20.12 -27.98 -36.32
CA VAL A 933 20.86 -27.48 -35.14
C VAL A 933 21.43 -28.65 -34.33
N PRO A 934 22.75 -28.78 -34.13
CA PRO A 934 23.30 -29.76 -33.22
C PRO A 934 22.96 -29.41 -31.78
N LEU A 935 22.47 -30.39 -31.04
CA LEU A 935 22.11 -30.20 -29.62
C LEU A 935 23.29 -30.62 -28.72
N PRO A 936 23.65 -29.85 -27.67
CA PRO A 936 24.58 -30.31 -26.65
C PRO A 936 24.16 -31.66 -26.05
N ASP A 937 25.11 -32.40 -25.48
CA ASP A 937 24.87 -33.76 -24.99
C ASP A 937 23.77 -33.88 -23.95
N ASP A 938 23.58 -32.87 -23.12
CA ASP A 938 22.51 -32.80 -22.14
C ASP A 938 21.13 -32.50 -22.75
N LEU A 939 21.07 -31.93 -23.95
CA LEU A 939 19.86 -31.72 -24.74
C LEU A 939 19.69 -32.78 -25.84
N ALA A 940 20.73 -33.52 -26.19
CA ALA A 940 20.73 -34.52 -27.29
C ALA A 940 19.67 -35.62 -27.06
N ARG A 941 19.35 -35.97 -25.82
CA ARG A 941 18.27 -36.91 -25.47
C ARG A 941 16.88 -36.49 -25.93
N TYR A 942 16.68 -35.19 -26.22
CA TYR A 942 15.40 -34.67 -26.70
C TYR A 942 15.30 -34.60 -28.22
N GLY A 943 16.41 -34.88 -28.95
CA GLY A 943 16.50 -34.96 -30.42
C GLY A 943 15.72 -33.89 -31.13
N GLU A 944 16.12 -33.49 -32.29
CA GLU A 944 15.46 -32.63 -33.26
C GLU A 944 14.59 -31.40 -32.82
N ARG A 945 14.40 -30.47 -33.75
CA ARG A 945 13.69 -29.19 -33.59
C ARG A 945 12.29 -29.31 -32.93
N ALA A 946 11.54 -30.39 -33.22
CA ALA A 946 10.21 -30.60 -32.64
C ALA A 946 10.25 -30.82 -31.12
N ARG A 947 11.32 -31.49 -30.60
CA ARG A 947 11.50 -31.68 -29.15
C ARG A 947 12.02 -30.43 -28.46
N LEU A 948 12.83 -29.62 -29.12
CA LEU A 948 13.25 -28.31 -28.65
C LEU A 948 12.05 -27.37 -28.54
N ALA A 949 11.13 -27.41 -29.53
CA ALA A 949 9.87 -26.66 -29.46
C ALA A 949 8.95 -27.06 -28.29
N THR A 950 8.93 -28.37 -28.00
CA THR A 950 8.18 -28.90 -26.86
C THR A 950 8.85 -28.48 -25.55
N LEU A 951 10.18 -28.57 -25.48
CA LEU A 951 10.95 -28.09 -24.31
C LEU A 951 10.70 -26.60 -24.05
N CYS A 952 10.75 -25.78 -25.11
CA CYS A 952 10.48 -24.35 -25.01
C CYS A 952 9.04 -24.05 -24.55
N ARG A 953 8.04 -24.79 -25.07
CA ARG A 953 6.62 -24.63 -24.64
C ARG A 953 6.40 -25.00 -23.18
N THR A 954 6.95 -26.14 -22.76
CA THR A 954 6.82 -26.62 -21.38
C THR A 954 7.58 -25.72 -20.41
N TYR A 955 8.70 -25.16 -20.86
CA TYR A 955 9.46 -24.19 -20.09
C TYR A 955 8.73 -22.86 -19.93
N LEU A 956 8.07 -22.34 -20.97
CA LEU A 956 7.19 -21.17 -20.90
C LEU A 956 6.04 -21.39 -19.94
N SER A 957 5.39 -22.55 -19.98
CA SER A 957 4.29 -22.89 -19.07
C SER A 957 4.75 -22.99 -17.62
N ALA A 958 5.95 -23.51 -17.35
CA ALA A 958 6.53 -23.55 -16.01
C ALA A 958 6.95 -22.17 -15.49
N ILE A 959 7.28 -21.23 -16.38
CA ILE A 959 7.66 -19.84 -16.03
C ILE A 959 6.45 -18.97 -15.80
N GLU A 960 5.35 -19.17 -16.49
CA GLU A 960 4.09 -18.50 -16.19
C GLU A 960 3.63 -18.77 -14.75
N GLN A 961 4.06 -19.89 -14.17
CA GLN A 961 3.82 -20.28 -12.79
C GLN A 961 4.87 -19.78 -11.78
N SER A 962 6.06 -19.28 -12.22
CA SER A 962 7.11 -18.77 -11.33
C SER A 962 7.65 -17.40 -11.76
N LEU A 963 7.25 -16.36 -11.05
CA LEU A 963 7.57 -14.95 -11.35
C LEU A 963 9.05 -14.55 -11.22
N SER A 964 9.94 -15.39 -10.68
CA SER A 964 11.32 -15.01 -10.35
C SER A 964 12.35 -15.25 -11.46
N ALA A 965 12.00 -15.99 -12.52
CA ALA A 965 12.91 -16.31 -13.63
C ALA A 965 12.52 -15.62 -14.97
N ARG A 966 11.52 -14.75 -14.89
CA ARG A 966 10.77 -14.26 -16.07
C ARG A 966 11.60 -13.54 -17.13
N ASP A 967 12.52 -12.66 -16.75
CA ASP A 967 13.17 -11.77 -17.73
C ASP A 967 14.29 -12.43 -18.54
N GLY A 968 15.03 -13.36 -17.96
CA GLY A 968 16.10 -14.08 -18.66
C GLY A 968 15.55 -15.12 -19.64
N VAL A 969 14.54 -15.86 -19.23
CA VAL A 969 14.02 -17.00 -19.97
C VAL A 969 13.01 -16.60 -21.03
N VAL A 970 12.20 -15.56 -20.83
CA VAL A 970 11.34 -14.97 -21.87
C VAL A 970 12.21 -14.50 -23.05
N ARG A 971 13.39 -13.97 -22.76
CA ARG A 971 14.35 -13.56 -23.78
C ARG A 971 14.95 -14.77 -24.53
N ILE A 972 15.30 -15.84 -23.81
CA ILE A 972 15.82 -17.11 -24.38
C ILE A 972 14.77 -17.78 -25.24
N VAL A 973 13.55 -17.91 -24.74
CA VAL A 973 12.45 -18.55 -25.51
C VAL A 973 12.00 -17.67 -26.68
N GLY A 974 12.01 -16.34 -26.54
CA GLY A 974 11.72 -15.40 -27.60
C GLY A 974 12.73 -15.50 -28.78
N LEU A 975 13.98 -15.81 -28.49
CA LEU A 975 15.01 -16.01 -29.49
C LEU A 975 14.95 -17.40 -30.14
N LEU A 976 14.60 -18.44 -29.38
CA LEU A 976 14.47 -19.81 -29.88
C LEU A 976 13.16 -20.06 -30.63
N TRP A 977 12.07 -19.38 -30.26
CA TRP A 977 10.75 -19.61 -30.85
C TRP A 977 10.65 -19.35 -32.37
N PRO A 978 11.28 -18.28 -32.92
CA PRO A 978 11.31 -18.08 -34.39
C PRO A 978 12.04 -19.20 -35.15
N LEU A 979 13.13 -19.73 -34.55
CA LEU A 979 13.92 -20.82 -35.15
C LEU A 979 13.17 -22.15 -35.16
N VAL A 980 12.30 -22.35 -34.19
CA VAL A 980 11.45 -23.54 -34.06
C VAL A 980 10.18 -23.44 -34.89
N ARG A 981 9.63 -22.23 -35.13
CA ARG A 981 8.44 -21.97 -35.95
C ARG A 981 8.73 -21.91 -37.46
N GLY A 982 9.96 -21.65 -37.88
CA GLY A 982 10.32 -21.44 -39.29
C GLY A 982 10.25 -22.67 -40.20
N THR A 983 9.64 -23.78 -39.74
CA THR A 983 9.49 -25.03 -40.49
C THR A 983 8.04 -25.53 -40.59
N ALA A 984 7.06 -24.67 -40.29
CA ALA A 984 5.66 -24.98 -40.55
C ALA A 984 5.08 -23.93 -41.51
N ALA A 985 5.67 -23.87 -42.74
CA ALA A 985 5.06 -23.26 -43.91
C ALA A 985 5.30 -24.25 -45.07
#